data_d755686968c63eead3c3bdb351f3dbe3
#
_entry.id   d755686968c63eead3c3bdb351f3dbe3
#
_cell.length_a   1.000
_cell.length_b   1.000
_cell.length_c   1.000
_cell.angle_alpha   90.00
_cell.angle_beta   90.00
_cell.angle_gamma   90.00
#
_symmetry.space_group_name_H-M   'P 1'
#
loop_
_entity.id
_entity.type
_entity.pdbx_description
1 polymer ?
#
loop_
_entity_poly.entity_id
_entity_poly.type
_entity_poly.pdbx_seq_one_letter_code
_entity_poly.pdbx_strand_id
1 'polypeptide(L)'
;MPFTLGQRWISDTESELGLGTVVALDTRMVTLLFPATGENRLYARNDSPITRVIFNPGDTVTSHEGWQLEVAEVRNDNGLVTYIGSRQDTQEPAELREVLLDSKLTFNKPQDRLFAGQLDRMDRFALRFRARRYQSEQYRLSVSGLRGMRTNLIPHQLHIAHDVGRRHAPRVLLADEVGLGKTIEAGMIIHQQLLAGRADRVLIVVPETLQHQWLVEMLRRFNLRFSLFDDARYAEALHDSDNPFDTEQLVICSLDFVRRNKQRLQQLAEAEWDLLVVDEAHHLAWSEGEPSREYQVIEQLAEQIPGVLLLTATPEQLGMESHFARLRLLDPDRFHDFEQFVAEQRNYRPVADAVAMLLEDKTIGNNELNLLSDLIGEQDIEPLLQTANGQGEGKLAAREELIRMLMDRHGTSRVLFRNTRNGVKGFPHRELHQIRLPLPTQYQTAIKVSGIMAARKSAEERAHDMLYPEQIYQEFEGDSGTWWNFDPRVEWLMGYLTSNRSEKVLVICVKAATALQLEQVLREREGIRAAVFHEGLSIIDRDRAAAWFASEEDGAQVLLCSEIGSEGRNFQFANRLVMFDLPFNPDLLEQRIGRLDRIGQTRDIQIMVPYLEKTAQSVLVRWYHEGLDAFEHTCPTGRAVYDSVHDTLIGYLAAPENSEGLDEFIVACRKQHDALRAQLEQGRDRLLERHSNGGEKAQALAEEISRQDNNIELVNFALNLFDIIGINQEDRSDNLIVLTPSDHMLVPDFPGLPEEGCTITFDRAQALAREDAQYITWEHPIIRNGLDLILSGDTGSCALSLLKNKALPVGTLLIELIYVVEAQAPKHLQLTRFLPPTPVRLLVDRKGTNLADKVEFESFNRQLNAVNRHNGSKLVNAVQQDVHAILQLAEPQAAEAARKLIDAARAEADEKLSAELERLEALKAVNPNIRDDELAALESNRSEVLASLNDAGWRLDALRLIVVSHQ
;
A
#
# COMPACT_ATOMS: atom_id res chain seq x y z
N MET A 1 -30.74 5.20 -13.70
CA MET A 1 -31.45 6.35 -14.33
C MET A 1 -30.57 6.88 -15.46
N PRO A 2 -31.11 7.37 -16.56
CA PRO A 2 -30.27 7.93 -17.63
C PRO A 2 -29.66 9.25 -17.14
N PHE A 3 -28.35 9.36 -17.23
CA PHE A 3 -27.65 10.61 -16.98
C PHE A 3 -27.91 11.63 -18.10
N THR A 4 -27.99 12.89 -17.73
CA THR A 4 -28.13 14.03 -18.67
C THR A 4 -27.16 15.14 -18.23
N LEU A 5 -26.52 15.80 -19.19
CA LEU A 5 -25.65 16.95 -18.91
C LEU A 5 -26.38 18.04 -18.11
N GLY A 6 -25.74 18.55 -17.09
CA GLY A 6 -26.31 19.57 -16.18
C GLY A 6 -27.06 19.02 -14.99
N GLN A 7 -27.28 17.72 -14.88
CA GLN A 7 -27.88 17.10 -13.70
C GLN A 7 -27.00 17.27 -12.46
N ARG A 8 -27.63 17.34 -11.29
CA ARG A 8 -26.95 17.49 -10.03
C ARG A 8 -26.94 16.18 -9.24
N TRP A 9 -25.76 15.76 -8.83
CA TRP A 9 -25.49 14.51 -8.14
C TRP A 9 -24.57 14.74 -6.95
N ILE A 10 -24.66 13.89 -5.94
CA ILE A 10 -23.74 13.87 -4.79
C ILE A 10 -22.97 12.56 -4.81
N SER A 11 -21.71 12.60 -4.38
CA SER A 11 -20.95 11.39 -4.13
C SER A 11 -21.35 10.79 -2.79
N ASP A 12 -21.74 9.51 -2.79
CA ASP A 12 -22.14 8.80 -1.57
C ASP A 12 -20.92 8.48 -0.68
N THR A 13 -19.72 8.49 -1.27
CA THR A 13 -18.46 8.17 -0.59
C THR A 13 -17.60 9.39 -0.27
N GLU A 14 -17.90 10.55 -0.89
CA GLU A 14 -17.09 11.78 -0.79
C GLU A 14 -18.02 12.99 -0.63
N SER A 15 -18.78 13.00 0.46
CA SER A 15 -19.79 14.06 0.73
C SER A 15 -19.17 15.47 0.85
N GLU A 16 -17.87 15.56 1.17
CA GLU A 16 -17.09 16.80 1.22
C GLU A 16 -16.92 17.47 -0.14
N LEU A 17 -17.08 16.76 -1.25
CA LEU A 17 -17.06 17.36 -2.58
C LEU A 17 -18.26 18.27 -2.86
N GLY A 18 -19.33 18.10 -2.09
CA GLY A 18 -20.57 18.86 -2.27
C GLY A 18 -21.39 18.35 -3.46
N LEU A 19 -22.12 19.27 -4.09
CA LEU A 19 -23.02 18.97 -5.20
C LEU A 19 -22.29 19.03 -6.54
N GLY A 20 -22.11 17.88 -7.19
CA GLY A 20 -21.50 17.73 -8.49
C GLY A 20 -22.49 18.00 -9.64
N THR A 21 -21.98 18.43 -10.78
CA THR A 21 -22.72 18.64 -12.04
C THR A 21 -22.21 17.69 -13.10
N VAL A 22 -23.08 17.00 -13.80
CA VAL A 22 -22.70 16.17 -14.96
C VAL A 22 -22.20 17.09 -16.09
N VAL A 23 -20.92 16.99 -16.42
CA VAL A 23 -20.28 17.83 -17.46
C VAL A 23 -19.92 17.06 -18.71
N ALA A 24 -19.73 15.74 -18.63
CA ALA A 24 -19.49 14.89 -19.78
C ALA A 24 -20.12 13.51 -19.60
N LEU A 25 -20.52 12.91 -20.72
CA LEU A 25 -21.13 11.58 -20.76
C LEU A 25 -20.47 10.77 -21.87
N ASP A 26 -20.04 9.58 -21.52
CA ASP A 26 -19.57 8.57 -22.46
C ASP A 26 -20.46 7.31 -22.35
N THR A 27 -20.19 6.29 -23.14
CA THR A 27 -21.01 5.06 -23.21
C THR A 27 -21.13 4.35 -21.86
N ARG A 28 -20.04 4.29 -21.11
CA ARG A 28 -19.96 3.64 -19.79
C ARG A 28 -19.63 4.56 -18.62
N MET A 29 -19.17 5.78 -18.90
CA MET A 29 -18.67 6.70 -17.88
C MET A 29 -19.48 8.00 -17.85
N VAL A 30 -19.48 8.63 -16.67
CA VAL A 30 -20.03 9.96 -16.45
C VAL A 30 -18.99 10.79 -15.69
N THR A 31 -18.73 12.00 -16.19
CA THR A 31 -17.84 12.95 -15.51
C THR A 31 -18.67 13.97 -14.75
N LEU A 32 -18.41 14.10 -13.45
CA LEU A 32 -18.98 15.12 -12.59
C LEU A 32 -17.92 16.16 -12.24
N LEU A 33 -18.26 17.42 -12.46
CA LEU A 33 -17.54 18.56 -11.90
C LEU A 33 -18.15 18.92 -10.55
N PHE A 34 -17.34 18.99 -9.51
CA PHE A 34 -17.71 19.47 -8.18
C PHE A 34 -17.25 20.92 -8.00
N PRO A 35 -18.14 21.91 -8.21
CA PRO A 35 -17.71 23.33 -8.21
C PRO A 35 -17.21 23.82 -6.86
N ALA A 36 -17.61 23.17 -5.76
CA ALA A 36 -17.19 23.54 -4.41
C ALA A 36 -15.70 23.28 -4.17
N THR A 37 -15.12 22.26 -4.82
CA THR A 37 -13.71 21.86 -4.72
C THR A 37 -12.92 22.09 -6.01
N GLY A 38 -13.61 22.36 -7.12
CA GLY A 38 -13.00 22.51 -8.45
C GLY A 38 -12.58 21.18 -9.09
N GLU A 39 -12.93 20.02 -8.49
CA GLU A 39 -12.51 18.71 -8.96
C GLU A 39 -13.44 18.10 -9.99
N ASN A 40 -12.87 17.40 -10.98
CA ASN A 40 -13.58 16.50 -11.86
C ASN A 40 -13.44 15.06 -11.34
N ARG A 41 -14.55 14.31 -11.32
CA ARG A 41 -14.56 12.90 -10.97
C ARG A 41 -15.22 12.11 -12.08
N LEU A 42 -14.61 10.95 -12.39
CA LEU A 42 -15.10 10.02 -13.40
C LEU A 42 -15.75 8.84 -12.68
N TYR A 43 -17.02 8.55 -12.99
CA TYR A 43 -17.79 7.44 -12.42
C TYR A 43 -18.30 6.52 -13.50
N ALA A 44 -18.41 5.22 -13.20
CA ALA A 44 -19.14 4.29 -14.06
C ALA A 44 -20.62 4.67 -14.12
N ARG A 45 -21.27 4.47 -15.25
CA ARG A 45 -22.73 4.78 -15.36
C ARG A 45 -23.61 3.78 -14.64
N ASN A 46 -23.11 2.56 -14.43
CA ASN A 46 -23.77 1.52 -13.66
C ASN A 46 -23.02 1.33 -12.35
N ASP A 47 -23.78 1.16 -11.25
CA ASP A 47 -23.27 0.85 -9.90
C ASP A 47 -22.25 1.85 -9.31
N SER A 48 -22.34 3.12 -9.72
CA SER A 48 -21.51 4.16 -9.12
C SER A 48 -22.06 4.66 -7.80
N PRO A 49 -21.18 4.99 -6.83
CA PRO A 49 -21.58 5.52 -5.52
C PRO A 49 -21.95 6.99 -5.62
N ILE A 50 -22.98 7.31 -6.42
CA ILE A 50 -23.49 8.67 -6.59
C ILE A 50 -25.01 8.67 -6.57
N THR A 51 -25.58 9.63 -5.86
CA THR A 51 -27.01 9.79 -5.72
C THR A 51 -27.49 11.05 -6.43
N ARG A 52 -28.61 10.90 -7.17
CA ARG A 52 -29.31 12.01 -7.84
C ARG A 52 -29.98 12.91 -6.82
N VAL A 53 -29.72 14.20 -6.86
CA VAL A 53 -30.34 15.16 -5.94
C VAL A 53 -31.56 15.80 -6.60
N ILE A 54 -32.73 15.61 -5.99
CA ILE A 54 -34.00 16.22 -6.39
C ILE A 54 -34.73 16.67 -5.13
N PHE A 55 -35.13 17.95 -5.09
CA PHE A 55 -35.92 18.51 -4.01
C PHE A 55 -37.41 18.38 -4.30
N ASN A 56 -38.23 18.28 -3.29
CA ASN A 56 -39.68 18.15 -3.38
C ASN A 56 -40.39 19.48 -3.08
N PRO A 57 -41.66 19.61 -3.46
CA PRO A 57 -42.50 20.73 -2.98
C PRO A 57 -42.50 20.85 -1.47
N GLY A 58 -42.26 22.05 -0.95
CA GLY A 58 -42.07 22.36 0.46
C GLY A 58 -40.61 22.43 0.92
N ASP A 59 -39.67 21.98 0.10
CA ASP A 59 -38.22 22.14 0.39
C ASP A 59 -37.76 23.58 0.09
N THR A 60 -36.72 24.00 0.78
CA THR A 60 -36.04 25.27 0.47
C THR A 60 -34.72 24.96 -0.27
N VAL A 61 -34.53 25.55 -1.43
CA VAL A 61 -33.32 25.43 -2.22
C VAL A 61 -32.57 26.77 -2.31
N THR A 62 -31.26 26.72 -2.32
CA THR A 62 -30.42 27.92 -2.41
C THR A 62 -29.83 28.00 -3.82
N SER A 63 -29.91 29.19 -4.41
CA SER A 63 -29.25 29.53 -5.67
C SER A 63 -27.77 29.77 -5.45
N HIS A 64 -26.95 29.55 -6.50
CA HIS A 64 -25.52 29.91 -6.52
C HIS A 64 -25.24 31.40 -6.21
N GLU A 65 -26.24 32.25 -6.38
CA GLU A 65 -26.20 33.67 -6.01
C GLU A 65 -26.55 33.92 -4.52
N GLY A 66 -26.88 32.87 -3.76
CA GLY A 66 -27.15 32.93 -2.33
C GLY A 66 -28.60 33.22 -1.91
N TRP A 67 -29.53 33.48 -2.85
CA TRP A 67 -30.94 33.63 -2.49
C TRP A 67 -31.68 32.26 -2.38
N GLN A 68 -32.71 32.23 -1.58
CA GLN A 68 -33.46 30.99 -1.27
C GLN A 68 -34.83 30.98 -1.93
N LEU A 69 -35.22 29.78 -2.45
CA LEU A 69 -36.51 29.51 -3.04
C LEU A 69 -37.23 28.44 -2.21
N GLU A 70 -38.46 28.72 -1.80
CA GLU A 70 -39.37 27.73 -1.28
C GLU A 70 -40.09 27.06 -2.45
N VAL A 71 -39.83 25.78 -2.65
CA VAL A 71 -40.29 24.98 -3.81
C VAL A 71 -41.79 24.71 -3.67
N ALA A 72 -42.58 25.20 -4.62
CA ALA A 72 -44.02 24.92 -4.74
C ALA A 72 -44.29 23.81 -5.77
N GLU A 73 -43.52 23.78 -6.86
CA GLU A 73 -43.69 22.83 -7.97
C GLU A 73 -42.30 22.44 -8.54
N VAL A 74 -42.22 21.18 -9.02
CA VAL A 74 -41.02 20.65 -9.62
C VAL A 74 -41.34 20.20 -11.04
N ARG A 75 -40.70 20.83 -12.03
CA ARG A 75 -40.87 20.53 -13.43
C ARG A 75 -39.66 19.77 -13.98
N ASN A 76 -39.90 18.66 -14.65
CA ASN A 76 -38.84 17.87 -15.29
C ASN A 76 -38.91 18.05 -16.81
N ASP A 77 -37.85 18.62 -17.37
CA ASP A 77 -37.72 18.87 -18.81
C ASP A 77 -36.54 18.05 -19.35
N ASN A 78 -36.81 16.94 -20.03
CA ASN A 78 -35.79 16.05 -20.63
C ASN A 78 -34.72 15.56 -19.65
N GLY A 79 -35.12 15.24 -18.40
CA GLY A 79 -34.20 14.76 -17.37
C GLY A 79 -33.54 15.84 -16.54
N LEU A 80 -33.72 17.12 -16.84
CA LEU A 80 -33.31 18.26 -16.02
C LEU A 80 -34.48 18.79 -15.21
N VAL A 81 -34.22 19.23 -13.99
CA VAL A 81 -35.23 19.71 -13.05
C VAL A 81 -35.18 21.24 -12.94
N THR A 82 -36.37 21.85 -12.97
CA THR A 82 -36.58 23.26 -12.66
C THR A 82 -37.52 23.37 -11.45
N TYR A 83 -37.08 24.06 -10.41
CA TYR A 83 -37.84 24.34 -9.22
C TYR A 83 -38.59 25.66 -9.39
N ILE A 84 -39.90 25.65 -9.14
CA ILE A 84 -40.76 26.82 -9.24
C ILE A 84 -41.32 27.07 -7.84
N GLY A 85 -41.25 28.34 -7.40
CA GLY A 85 -41.70 28.68 -6.08
C GLY A 85 -41.64 30.16 -5.78
N SER A 86 -41.53 30.52 -4.51
CA SER A 86 -41.39 31.91 -4.07
C SER A 86 -40.04 32.16 -3.42
N ARG A 87 -39.40 33.24 -3.78
CA ARG A 87 -38.18 33.67 -3.10
C ARG A 87 -38.47 34.05 -1.65
N GLN A 88 -37.63 33.64 -0.71
CA GLN A 88 -37.85 33.95 0.71
C GLN A 88 -37.57 35.41 1.06
N ASP A 89 -36.67 36.05 0.32
CA ASP A 89 -36.25 37.45 0.54
C ASP A 89 -37.25 38.49 -0.02
N THR A 90 -37.83 38.23 -1.21
CA THR A 90 -38.73 39.17 -1.89
C THR A 90 -40.16 38.71 -1.94
N GLN A 91 -40.44 37.44 -1.60
CA GLN A 91 -41.76 36.79 -1.74
C GLN A 91 -42.30 36.79 -3.19
N GLU A 92 -41.46 37.06 -4.18
CA GLU A 92 -41.81 37.01 -5.60
C GLU A 92 -41.73 35.62 -6.17
N PRO A 93 -42.57 35.26 -7.14
CA PRO A 93 -42.45 33.99 -7.85
C PRO A 93 -41.12 33.92 -8.62
N ALA A 94 -40.43 32.80 -8.52
CA ALA A 94 -39.18 32.61 -9.21
C ALA A 94 -39.04 31.14 -9.71
N GLU A 95 -38.22 30.95 -10.73
CA GLU A 95 -37.80 29.62 -11.22
C GLU A 95 -36.30 29.46 -11.01
N LEU A 96 -35.90 28.31 -10.50
CA LEU A 96 -34.50 27.97 -10.29
C LEU A 96 -34.20 26.61 -10.99
N ARG A 97 -33.36 26.65 -12.00
CA ARG A 97 -32.87 25.44 -12.65
C ARG A 97 -31.89 24.70 -11.74
N GLU A 98 -31.91 23.36 -11.73
CA GLU A 98 -31.01 22.56 -10.89
C GLU A 98 -29.53 22.86 -11.12
N VAL A 99 -29.11 23.21 -12.33
CA VAL A 99 -27.71 23.58 -12.64
C VAL A 99 -27.27 24.83 -11.90
N LEU A 100 -28.19 25.69 -11.49
CA LEU A 100 -27.96 26.95 -10.78
C LEU A 100 -28.09 26.81 -9.25
N LEU A 101 -28.26 25.59 -8.74
CA LEU A 101 -28.24 25.34 -7.30
C LEU A 101 -26.85 25.61 -6.72
N ASP A 102 -26.84 26.09 -5.49
CA ASP A 102 -25.60 26.23 -4.73
C ASP A 102 -24.90 24.87 -4.59
N SER A 103 -23.60 24.83 -4.83
CA SER A 103 -22.80 23.62 -4.74
C SER A 103 -22.45 23.19 -3.32
N LYS A 104 -22.63 24.09 -2.34
CA LYS A 104 -22.41 23.86 -0.91
C LYS A 104 -23.72 23.51 -0.18
N LEU A 105 -24.50 22.55 -0.70
CA LEU A 105 -25.80 22.21 -0.14
C LEU A 105 -25.72 21.51 1.21
N THR A 106 -26.47 22.02 2.18
CA THR A 106 -26.79 21.32 3.43
C THR A 106 -28.14 20.61 3.27
N PHE A 107 -28.13 19.28 3.20
CA PHE A 107 -29.35 18.49 3.18
C PHE A 107 -30.04 18.51 4.54
N ASN A 108 -31.37 18.53 4.55
CA ASN A 108 -32.32 18.47 5.67
C ASN A 108 -31.75 18.85 7.06
N LYS A 109 -32.00 20.06 7.50
CA LYS A 109 -31.56 20.51 8.83
C LYS A 109 -32.09 19.53 9.90
N PRO A 110 -31.30 19.08 10.86
CA PRO A 110 -31.71 18.14 11.90
C PRO A 110 -32.96 18.59 12.68
N GLN A 111 -33.13 19.92 12.87
CA GLN A 111 -34.30 20.47 13.51
C GLN A 111 -35.58 20.28 12.71
N ASP A 112 -35.51 20.33 11.38
CA ASP A 112 -36.70 20.17 10.51
C ASP A 112 -37.18 18.71 10.59
N ARG A 113 -36.28 17.74 10.62
CA ARG A 113 -36.59 16.33 10.90
C ARG A 113 -37.21 16.12 12.28
N LEU A 114 -36.69 16.81 13.32
CA LEU A 114 -37.28 16.77 14.67
C LEU A 114 -38.75 17.21 14.64
N PHE A 115 -39.04 18.35 14.02
CA PHE A 115 -40.38 18.91 13.97
C PHE A 115 -41.35 18.11 13.04
N ALA A 116 -40.79 17.47 12.01
CA ALA A 116 -41.54 16.51 11.17
C ALA A 116 -41.81 15.15 11.87
N GLY A 117 -41.27 14.95 13.09
CA GLY A 117 -41.41 13.68 13.83
C GLY A 117 -40.59 12.52 13.26
N GLN A 118 -39.60 12.83 12.45
CA GLN A 118 -38.66 11.83 11.87
C GLN A 118 -37.53 11.54 12.87
N LEU A 119 -37.86 10.80 13.93
CA LEU A 119 -36.94 10.52 15.03
C LEU A 119 -36.15 9.25 14.77
N ASP A 120 -34.85 9.35 14.85
CA ASP A 120 -33.93 8.21 14.84
C ASP A 120 -33.87 7.53 16.22
N ARG A 121 -33.40 6.29 16.23
CA ARG A 121 -33.08 5.59 17.48
C ARG A 121 -31.85 6.25 18.14
N MET A 122 -31.82 6.20 19.45
CA MET A 122 -30.75 6.77 20.28
C MET A 122 -29.38 6.20 19.97
N ASP A 123 -29.28 4.92 19.63
CA ASP A 123 -28.06 4.24 19.22
C ASP A 123 -27.48 4.82 17.91
N ARG A 124 -28.33 5.18 16.94
CA ARG A 124 -27.93 5.80 15.68
C ARG A 124 -27.33 7.21 15.90
N PHE A 125 -27.93 8.01 16.79
CA PHE A 125 -27.38 9.31 17.18
C PHE A 125 -25.98 9.15 17.80
N ALA A 126 -25.83 8.18 18.72
CA ALA A 126 -24.56 7.91 19.36
C ALA A 126 -23.51 7.41 18.36
N LEU A 127 -23.91 6.56 17.40
CA LEU A 127 -23.02 6.09 16.34
C LEU A 127 -22.55 7.27 15.47
N ARG A 128 -23.43 8.18 15.04
CA ARG A 128 -23.08 9.36 14.24
C ARG A 128 -22.08 10.26 14.96
N PHE A 129 -22.30 10.56 16.24
CA PHE A 129 -21.35 11.37 17.02
C PHE A 129 -19.98 10.71 17.14
N ARG A 130 -19.96 9.38 17.43
CA ARG A 130 -18.70 8.61 17.47
C ARG A 130 -18.01 8.59 16.11
N ALA A 131 -18.77 8.39 15.03
CA ALA A 131 -18.26 8.42 13.67
C ALA A 131 -17.55 9.74 13.34
N ARG A 132 -18.18 10.88 13.67
CA ARG A 132 -17.58 12.22 13.50
C ARG A 132 -16.32 12.40 14.36
N ARG A 133 -16.37 12.00 15.61
CA ARG A 133 -15.23 12.08 16.51
C ARG A 133 -14.05 11.25 15.99
N TYR A 134 -14.29 9.98 15.66
CA TYR A 134 -13.23 9.11 15.15
C TYR A 134 -12.71 9.56 13.79
N GLN A 135 -13.58 10.00 12.89
CA GLN A 135 -13.15 10.56 11.61
C GLN A 135 -12.16 11.74 11.84
N SER A 136 -12.52 12.68 12.71
CA SER A 136 -11.66 13.81 13.04
C SER A 136 -10.33 13.40 13.68
N GLU A 137 -10.35 12.45 14.63
CA GLU A 137 -9.14 11.95 15.29
C GLU A 137 -8.22 11.22 14.31
N GLN A 138 -8.79 10.39 13.43
CA GLN A 138 -8.01 9.58 12.48
C GLN A 138 -7.30 10.42 11.41
N TYR A 139 -7.91 11.48 10.92
CA TYR A 139 -7.28 12.38 9.94
C TYR A 139 -6.10 13.19 10.50
N ARG A 140 -6.05 13.41 11.83
CA ARG A 140 -4.95 14.13 12.50
C ARG A 140 -3.71 13.28 12.74
N LEU A 141 -3.80 11.95 12.59
CA LEU A 141 -2.67 11.07 12.89
C LEU A 141 -1.57 11.19 11.82
N SER A 142 -0.33 11.28 12.30
CA SER A 142 0.87 11.36 11.45
C SER A 142 1.08 10.12 10.59
N VAL A 143 0.54 8.97 11.02
CA VAL A 143 0.66 7.65 10.38
C VAL A 143 -0.50 7.33 9.44
N SER A 144 -1.31 8.33 9.08
CA SER A 144 -2.41 8.14 8.11
C SER A 144 -1.86 7.64 6.76
N GLY A 145 -2.53 6.63 6.20
CA GLY A 145 -2.13 5.94 4.97
C GLY A 145 -1.15 4.80 5.16
N LEU A 146 -0.63 4.58 6.38
CA LEU A 146 0.32 3.49 6.68
C LEU A 146 -0.25 2.41 7.61
N ARG A 147 -1.45 2.58 8.16
CA ARG A 147 -2.07 1.65 9.13
C ARG A 147 -2.93 0.58 8.48
N GLY A 148 -3.61 0.93 7.38
CA GLY A 148 -4.57 0.07 6.70
C GLY A 148 -3.97 -1.11 5.96
N MET A 149 -2.66 -1.23 5.94
CA MET A 149 -1.95 -2.21 5.17
C MET A 149 -1.79 -3.53 5.92
N ARG A 150 -2.02 -4.62 5.22
CA ARG A 150 -1.81 -5.98 5.72
C ARG A 150 -0.36 -6.41 5.48
N THR A 151 0.56 -5.74 6.17
CA THR A 151 2.01 -5.95 6.06
C THR A 151 2.66 -6.05 7.43
N ASN A 152 3.86 -6.63 7.51
CA ASN A 152 4.71 -6.52 8.68
C ASN A 152 5.13 -5.05 8.87
N LEU A 153 5.31 -4.63 10.12
CA LEU A 153 5.78 -3.29 10.46
C LEU A 153 7.31 -3.25 10.41
N ILE A 154 7.85 -3.19 9.20
CA ILE A 154 9.29 -3.17 8.97
C ILE A 154 9.78 -1.73 8.93
N PRO A 155 10.66 -1.31 9.87
CA PRO A 155 10.99 0.10 10.06
C PRO A 155 11.47 0.82 8.81
N HIS A 156 12.42 0.26 8.04
CA HIS A 156 12.93 0.91 6.83
C HIS A 156 11.88 1.07 5.74
N GLN A 157 11.01 0.07 5.53
CA GLN A 157 9.91 0.16 4.56
C GLN A 157 8.92 1.26 4.93
N LEU A 158 8.55 1.33 6.21
CA LEU A 158 7.68 2.37 6.73
C LEU A 158 8.30 3.76 6.61
N HIS A 159 9.62 3.87 6.85
CA HIS A 159 10.34 5.13 6.70
C HIS A 159 10.35 5.61 5.24
N ILE A 160 10.71 4.74 4.30
CA ILE A 160 10.71 5.05 2.87
C ILE A 160 9.30 5.46 2.41
N ALA A 161 8.30 4.66 2.78
CA ALA A 161 6.92 4.96 2.43
C ALA A 161 6.45 6.30 3.01
N HIS A 162 6.75 6.58 4.29
CA HIS A 162 6.38 7.83 4.95
C HIS A 162 7.07 9.06 4.32
N ASP A 163 8.35 8.94 3.97
CA ASP A 163 9.09 10.05 3.36
C ASP A 163 8.65 10.29 1.90
N VAL A 164 8.56 9.25 1.09
CA VAL A 164 8.24 9.34 -0.34
C VAL A 164 6.74 9.56 -0.57
N GLY A 165 5.89 8.84 0.15
CA GLY A 165 4.42 8.89 -0.02
C GLY A 165 3.81 10.25 0.31
N ARG A 166 4.51 11.12 1.03
CA ARG A 166 4.06 12.48 1.39
C ARG A 166 4.49 13.55 0.39
N ARG A 167 5.37 13.23 -0.55
CA ARG A 167 5.85 14.17 -1.55
C ARG A 167 4.81 14.41 -2.64
N HIS A 168 4.82 15.60 -3.20
CA HIS A 168 4.11 15.86 -4.44
C HIS A 168 4.84 15.19 -5.60
N ALA A 169 4.11 14.42 -6.43
CA ALA A 169 4.64 13.73 -7.61
C ALA A 169 6.03 13.09 -7.38
N PRO A 170 6.15 12.08 -6.50
CA PRO A 170 7.44 11.53 -6.12
C PRO A 170 8.15 10.87 -7.31
N ARG A 171 9.44 11.17 -7.48
CA ARG A 171 10.29 10.56 -8.53
C ARG A 171 11.50 9.93 -7.85
N VAL A 172 11.45 8.61 -7.64
CA VAL A 172 12.46 7.89 -6.85
C VAL A 172 12.82 6.52 -7.43
N LEU A 173 14.05 6.09 -7.16
CA LEU A 173 14.55 4.75 -7.42
C LEU A 173 14.60 3.96 -6.11
N LEU A 174 13.80 2.90 -6.02
CA LEU A 174 13.84 1.93 -4.94
C LEU A 174 14.79 0.79 -5.31
N ALA A 175 15.93 0.74 -4.66
CA ALA A 175 17.07 -0.12 -5.03
C ALA A 175 17.48 -1.08 -3.91
N ASP A 176 16.57 -1.44 -3.03
CA ASP A 176 16.80 -2.38 -1.95
C ASP A 176 17.18 -3.77 -2.47
N GLU A 177 18.03 -4.48 -1.74
CA GLU A 177 18.42 -5.85 -2.08
C GLU A 177 17.21 -6.78 -2.19
N VAL A 178 17.37 -7.87 -2.93
CA VAL A 178 16.35 -8.91 -3.07
C VAL A 178 15.93 -9.42 -1.68
N GLY A 179 14.61 -9.57 -1.47
CA GLY A 179 14.06 -10.03 -0.20
C GLY A 179 13.75 -8.93 0.83
N LEU A 180 14.13 -7.68 0.59
CA LEU A 180 13.80 -6.53 1.46
C LEU A 180 12.40 -5.97 1.21
N GLY A 181 11.72 -6.35 0.12
CA GLY A 181 10.32 -6.08 -0.11
C GLY A 181 10.01 -4.78 -0.87
N LYS A 182 10.76 -4.43 -1.91
CA LYS A 182 10.52 -3.27 -2.78
C LYS A 182 9.09 -3.13 -3.27
N THR A 183 8.45 -4.23 -3.67
CA THR A 183 7.04 -4.24 -4.08
C THR A 183 6.12 -3.76 -2.96
N ILE A 184 6.43 -4.11 -1.71
CA ILE A 184 5.68 -3.66 -0.54
C ILE A 184 5.91 -2.16 -0.30
N GLU A 185 7.14 -1.68 -0.41
CA GLU A 185 7.45 -0.24 -0.31
C GLU A 185 6.71 0.57 -1.36
N ALA A 186 6.75 0.14 -2.62
CA ALA A 186 6.00 0.78 -3.69
C ALA A 186 4.49 0.74 -3.43
N GLY A 187 3.95 -0.39 -2.99
CA GLY A 187 2.55 -0.53 -2.61
C GLY A 187 2.14 0.39 -1.47
N MET A 188 2.99 0.56 -0.45
CA MET A 188 2.79 1.52 0.65
C MET A 188 2.74 2.96 0.13
N ILE A 189 3.65 3.33 -0.78
CA ILE A 189 3.69 4.66 -1.40
C ILE A 189 2.43 4.90 -2.23
N ILE A 190 2.05 3.95 -3.09
CA ILE A 190 0.81 4.02 -3.88
C ILE A 190 -0.40 4.21 -2.99
N HIS A 191 -0.54 3.37 -1.96
CA HIS A 191 -1.66 3.42 -1.01
C HIS A 191 -1.74 4.79 -0.32
N GLN A 192 -0.60 5.33 0.11
CA GLN A 192 -0.55 6.63 0.77
C GLN A 192 -0.88 7.78 -0.19
N GLN A 193 -0.38 7.74 -1.44
CA GLN A 193 -0.67 8.74 -2.47
C GLN A 193 -2.17 8.76 -2.82
N LEU A 194 -2.79 7.59 -2.99
CA LEU A 194 -4.23 7.46 -3.26
C LEU A 194 -5.10 7.93 -2.09
N LEU A 195 -4.77 7.52 -0.85
CA LEU A 195 -5.52 7.96 0.32
C LEU A 195 -5.40 9.47 0.58
N ALA A 196 -4.25 10.03 0.26
CA ALA A 196 -4.01 11.46 0.35
C ALA A 196 -4.65 12.27 -0.79
N GLY A 197 -5.19 11.62 -1.82
CA GLY A 197 -5.72 12.27 -3.02
C GLY A 197 -4.66 13.04 -3.81
N ARG A 198 -3.39 12.61 -3.72
CA ARG A 198 -2.29 13.15 -4.52
C ARG A 198 -2.11 12.42 -5.84
N ALA A 199 -2.62 11.20 -5.91
CA ALA A 199 -2.76 10.43 -7.12
C ALA A 199 -4.17 9.84 -7.16
N ASP A 200 -4.82 9.91 -8.28
CA ASP A 200 -6.10 9.25 -8.56
C ASP A 200 -5.91 8.16 -9.62
N ARG A 201 -4.89 8.28 -10.46
CA ARG A 201 -4.60 7.34 -11.54
C ARG A 201 -3.18 6.80 -11.45
N VAL A 202 -3.05 5.48 -11.36
CA VAL A 202 -1.76 4.81 -11.20
C VAL A 202 -1.56 3.76 -12.28
N LEU A 203 -0.41 3.85 -12.97
CA LEU A 203 0.03 2.89 -13.96
C LEU A 203 1.21 2.08 -13.43
N ILE A 204 1.08 0.76 -13.41
CA ILE A 204 2.15 -0.18 -13.05
C ILE A 204 2.59 -0.94 -14.32
N VAL A 205 3.85 -0.80 -14.68
CA VAL A 205 4.48 -1.48 -15.83
C VAL A 205 5.50 -2.49 -15.30
N VAL A 206 5.27 -3.75 -15.60
CA VAL A 206 6.08 -4.87 -15.07
C VAL A 206 6.42 -5.89 -16.16
N PRO A 207 7.40 -6.79 -15.96
CA PRO A 207 7.53 -7.99 -16.79
C PRO A 207 6.25 -8.83 -16.77
N GLU A 208 5.93 -9.51 -17.86
CA GLU A 208 4.70 -10.31 -17.99
C GLU A 208 4.56 -11.35 -16.86
N THR A 209 5.65 -11.94 -16.42
CA THR A 209 5.69 -12.92 -15.33
C THR A 209 5.30 -12.35 -13.96
N LEU A 210 5.44 -11.05 -13.74
CA LEU A 210 5.16 -10.39 -12.46
C LEU A 210 3.77 -9.75 -12.38
N GLN A 211 3.02 -9.66 -13.48
CA GLN A 211 1.71 -9.00 -13.52
C GLN A 211 0.73 -9.55 -12.47
N HIS A 212 0.59 -10.87 -12.41
CA HIS A 212 -0.31 -11.51 -11.44
C HIS A 212 0.15 -11.36 -10.00
N GLN A 213 1.46 -11.37 -9.77
CA GLN A 213 2.01 -11.13 -8.44
C GLN A 213 1.63 -9.72 -7.95
N TRP A 214 1.84 -8.69 -8.77
CA TRP A 214 1.47 -7.33 -8.46
C TRP A 214 -0.03 -7.18 -8.22
N LEU A 215 -0.86 -7.77 -9.07
CA LEU A 215 -2.31 -7.74 -8.91
C LEU A 215 -2.75 -8.30 -7.55
N VAL A 216 -2.22 -9.47 -7.17
CA VAL A 216 -2.55 -10.14 -5.91
C VAL A 216 -2.02 -9.37 -4.69
N GLU A 217 -0.77 -8.88 -4.76
CA GLU A 217 -0.18 -8.10 -3.66
C GLU A 217 -0.95 -6.79 -3.43
N MET A 218 -1.31 -6.06 -4.49
CA MET A 218 -2.08 -4.82 -4.37
C MET A 218 -3.46 -5.08 -3.77
N LEU A 219 -4.16 -6.11 -4.23
CA LEU A 219 -5.47 -6.46 -3.71
C LEU A 219 -5.42 -6.91 -2.25
N ARG A 220 -4.52 -7.83 -1.91
CA ARG A 220 -4.52 -8.48 -0.59
C ARG A 220 -3.88 -7.67 0.52
N ARG A 221 -2.83 -6.90 0.19
CA ARG A 221 -2.10 -6.14 1.21
C ARG A 221 -2.58 -4.72 1.37
N PHE A 222 -3.12 -4.15 0.30
CA PHE A 222 -3.48 -2.73 0.26
C PHE A 222 -4.96 -2.48 -0.04
N ASN A 223 -5.76 -3.53 -0.30
CA ASN A 223 -7.15 -3.42 -0.75
C ASN A 223 -7.32 -2.57 -2.03
N LEU A 224 -6.30 -2.54 -2.89
CA LEU A 224 -6.30 -1.83 -4.16
C LEU A 224 -6.65 -2.77 -5.30
N ARG A 225 -7.70 -2.46 -6.04
CA ARG A 225 -8.17 -3.26 -7.19
C ARG A 225 -7.59 -2.65 -8.46
N PHE A 226 -6.56 -3.26 -8.99
CA PHE A 226 -5.98 -2.94 -10.28
C PHE A 226 -6.62 -3.76 -11.40
N SER A 227 -6.78 -3.16 -12.57
CA SER A 227 -7.20 -3.85 -13.79
C SER A 227 -5.97 -4.27 -14.59
N LEU A 228 -5.92 -5.54 -14.97
CA LEU A 228 -4.88 -6.07 -15.84
C LEU A 228 -5.21 -5.76 -17.30
N PHE A 229 -4.36 -5.00 -17.98
CA PHE A 229 -4.49 -4.72 -19.41
C PHE A 229 -3.58 -5.64 -20.22
N ASP A 230 -4.21 -6.56 -20.90
CA ASP A 230 -3.65 -7.43 -21.92
C ASP A 230 -4.31 -7.15 -23.28
N ASP A 231 -3.95 -7.93 -24.31
CA ASP A 231 -4.53 -7.77 -25.67
C ASP A 231 -6.04 -7.95 -25.67
N ALA A 232 -6.59 -8.84 -24.85
CA ALA A 232 -8.03 -9.13 -24.78
C ALA A 232 -8.79 -7.98 -24.12
N ARG A 233 -8.32 -7.52 -22.96
CA ARG A 233 -8.93 -6.38 -22.24
C ARG A 233 -8.85 -5.08 -23.04
N TYR A 234 -7.71 -4.84 -23.69
CA TYR A 234 -7.54 -3.68 -24.55
C TYR A 234 -8.53 -3.69 -25.72
N ALA A 235 -8.71 -4.83 -26.40
CA ALA A 235 -9.66 -4.96 -27.50
C ALA A 235 -11.12 -4.76 -27.04
N GLU A 236 -11.48 -5.27 -25.85
CA GLU A 236 -12.78 -5.05 -25.23
C GLU A 236 -13.02 -3.56 -24.95
N ALA A 237 -12.07 -2.90 -24.31
CA ALA A 237 -12.17 -1.49 -23.92
C ALA A 237 -12.22 -0.53 -25.12
N LEU A 238 -11.61 -0.90 -26.27
CA LEU A 238 -11.71 -0.14 -27.53
C LEU A 238 -13.13 -0.05 -28.09
N HIS A 239 -14.05 -0.97 -27.72
CA HIS A 239 -15.44 -0.88 -28.12
C HIS A 239 -16.21 0.20 -27.35
N ASP A 240 -15.69 0.63 -26.21
CA ASP A 240 -16.38 1.47 -25.24
C ASP A 240 -15.79 2.88 -25.13
N SER A 241 -14.52 3.07 -25.48
CA SER A 241 -13.81 4.36 -25.38
C SER A 241 -12.81 4.52 -26.52
N ASP A 242 -12.60 5.77 -26.98
CA ASP A 242 -11.56 6.13 -27.96
C ASP A 242 -10.15 5.89 -27.38
N ASN A 243 -9.98 6.07 -26.06
CA ASN A 243 -8.80 5.67 -25.33
C ASN A 243 -9.15 4.60 -24.29
N PRO A 244 -8.78 3.33 -24.52
CA PRO A 244 -9.09 2.23 -23.61
C PRO A 244 -8.59 2.41 -22.17
N PHE A 245 -7.50 3.14 -21.98
CA PHE A 245 -6.90 3.34 -20.68
C PHE A 245 -7.66 4.35 -19.80
N ASP A 246 -8.59 5.14 -20.37
CA ASP A 246 -9.44 6.04 -19.60
C ASP A 246 -10.57 5.30 -18.89
N THR A 247 -10.78 4.03 -19.22
CA THR A 247 -11.84 3.21 -18.58
C THR A 247 -11.52 2.77 -17.16
N GLU A 248 -10.27 2.87 -16.74
CA GLU A 248 -9.81 2.37 -15.44
C GLU A 248 -8.86 3.37 -14.74
N GLN A 249 -8.94 3.45 -13.41
CA GLN A 249 -8.10 4.34 -12.61
C GLN A 249 -6.76 3.70 -12.25
N LEU A 250 -6.75 2.40 -11.99
CA LEU A 250 -5.60 1.63 -11.53
C LEU A 250 -5.31 0.53 -12.54
N VAL A 251 -4.19 0.63 -13.25
CA VAL A 251 -3.85 -0.28 -14.35
C VAL A 251 -2.51 -0.96 -14.14
N ILE A 252 -2.47 -2.26 -14.39
CA ILE A 252 -1.23 -3.05 -14.52
C ILE A 252 -1.13 -3.52 -15.97
N CYS A 253 0.01 -3.34 -16.59
CA CYS A 253 0.30 -3.89 -17.92
C CYS A 253 1.75 -4.39 -18.01
N SER A 254 2.04 -5.24 -19.02
CA SER A 254 3.41 -5.64 -19.27
C SER A 254 4.12 -4.64 -20.19
N LEU A 255 5.43 -4.50 -19.98
CA LEU A 255 6.27 -3.69 -20.87
C LEU A 255 6.21 -4.19 -22.30
N ASP A 256 6.15 -5.51 -22.51
CA ASP A 256 6.00 -6.13 -23.84
C ASP A 256 4.67 -5.78 -24.51
N PHE A 257 3.58 -5.74 -23.76
CA PHE A 257 2.27 -5.33 -24.28
C PHE A 257 2.30 -3.89 -24.85
N VAL A 258 2.93 -2.98 -24.11
CA VAL A 258 3.05 -1.55 -24.53
C VAL A 258 4.00 -1.42 -25.73
N ARG A 259 5.17 -2.08 -25.68
CA ARG A 259 6.22 -1.99 -26.69
C ARG A 259 5.80 -2.48 -28.07
N ARG A 260 4.91 -3.46 -28.16
CA ARG A 260 4.48 -4.09 -29.44
C ARG A 260 3.67 -3.15 -30.33
N ASN A 261 3.03 -2.12 -29.78
CA ASN A 261 2.13 -1.26 -30.56
C ASN A 261 2.33 0.22 -30.21
N LYS A 262 2.73 1.03 -31.20
CA LYS A 262 2.94 2.48 -31.03
C LYS A 262 1.67 3.25 -30.66
N GLN A 263 0.50 2.81 -31.17
CA GLN A 263 -0.78 3.45 -30.85
C GLN A 263 -1.13 3.25 -29.38
N ARG A 264 -0.88 2.06 -28.83
CA ARG A 264 -1.08 1.80 -27.40
C ARG A 264 -0.21 2.69 -26.53
N LEU A 265 1.07 2.83 -26.90
CA LEU A 265 1.98 3.71 -26.17
C LEU A 265 1.50 5.15 -26.19
N GLN A 266 1.03 5.64 -27.35
CA GLN A 266 0.47 6.99 -27.46
C GLN A 266 -0.78 7.16 -26.59
N GLN A 267 -1.76 6.25 -26.69
CA GLN A 267 -2.98 6.28 -25.88
C GLN A 267 -2.68 6.15 -24.38
N LEU A 268 -1.70 5.31 -24.01
CA LEU A 268 -1.27 5.17 -22.62
C LEU A 268 -0.64 6.46 -22.08
N ALA A 269 0.16 7.15 -22.90
CA ALA A 269 0.78 8.42 -22.56
C ALA A 269 -0.26 9.56 -22.46
N GLU A 270 -1.30 9.55 -23.29
CA GLU A 270 -2.38 10.55 -23.29
C GLU A 270 -3.40 10.37 -22.15
N ALA A 271 -3.35 9.26 -21.40
CA ALA A 271 -4.35 8.90 -20.40
C ALA A 271 -4.20 9.60 -19.03
N GLU A 272 -3.39 10.65 -18.93
CA GLU A 272 -3.25 11.55 -17.75
C GLU A 272 -3.01 10.80 -16.41
N TRP A 273 -1.98 9.96 -16.35
CA TRP A 273 -1.58 9.26 -15.12
C TRP A 273 -0.90 10.21 -14.13
N ASP A 274 -1.13 10.01 -12.83
CA ASP A 274 -0.46 10.74 -11.75
C ASP A 274 0.83 10.07 -11.31
N LEU A 275 0.87 8.73 -11.33
CA LEU A 275 1.99 7.94 -10.85
C LEU A 275 2.27 6.76 -11.77
N LEU A 276 3.51 6.66 -12.24
CA LEU A 276 4.08 5.53 -12.97
C LEU A 276 4.94 4.69 -12.03
N VAL A 277 4.73 3.38 -12.03
CA VAL A 277 5.58 2.42 -11.31
C VAL A 277 6.17 1.44 -12.31
N VAL A 278 7.49 1.29 -12.31
CA VAL A 278 8.19 0.36 -13.22
C VAL A 278 9.00 -0.61 -12.38
N ASP A 279 8.65 -1.89 -12.43
CA ASP A 279 9.42 -2.93 -11.74
C ASP A 279 10.48 -3.54 -12.65
N GLU A 280 11.51 -4.11 -12.01
CA GLU A 280 12.69 -4.68 -12.67
C GLU A 280 13.34 -3.72 -13.68
N ALA A 281 13.48 -2.44 -13.28
CA ALA A 281 14.04 -1.38 -14.12
C ALA A 281 15.48 -1.67 -14.60
N HIS A 282 16.13 -2.73 -14.12
CA HIS A 282 17.41 -3.18 -14.65
C HIS A 282 17.34 -3.75 -16.07
N HIS A 283 16.16 -4.11 -16.56
CA HIS A 283 15.95 -4.52 -17.95
C HIS A 283 15.93 -3.35 -18.94
N LEU A 284 15.86 -2.10 -18.45
CA LEU A 284 15.90 -0.91 -19.29
C LEU A 284 17.35 -0.60 -19.71
N ALA A 285 17.86 -1.31 -20.71
CA ALA A 285 19.22 -1.11 -21.20
C ALA A 285 19.34 0.24 -21.92
N TRP A 286 20.44 0.96 -21.65
CA TRP A 286 20.74 2.25 -22.25
C TRP A 286 22.24 2.35 -22.54
N SER A 287 22.57 2.90 -23.69
CA SER A 287 23.90 3.38 -24.03
C SER A 287 23.78 4.70 -24.77
N GLU A 288 24.82 5.51 -24.72
CA GLU A 288 24.81 6.81 -25.36
C GLU A 288 24.63 6.67 -26.88
N GLY A 289 23.55 7.25 -27.42
CA GLY A 289 23.18 7.19 -28.84
C GLY A 289 22.36 5.98 -29.27
N GLU A 290 22.28 4.89 -28.48
CA GLU A 290 21.53 3.68 -28.79
C GLU A 290 20.75 3.14 -27.58
N PRO A 291 19.75 3.88 -27.05
CA PRO A 291 18.91 3.36 -25.96
C PRO A 291 18.02 2.20 -26.46
N SER A 292 17.80 1.20 -25.61
CA SER A 292 16.90 0.09 -25.94
C SER A 292 15.46 0.58 -26.17
N ARG A 293 14.68 -0.22 -26.88
CA ARG A 293 13.27 0.11 -27.16
C ARG A 293 12.44 0.14 -25.89
N GLU A 294 12.75 -0.71 -24.94
CA GLU A 294 12.16 -0.76 -23.61
C GLU A 294 12.42 0.54 -22.84
N TYR A 295 13.64 1.02 -22.86
CA TYR A 295 14.00 2.30 -22.26
C TYR A 295 13.23 3.47 -22.87
N GLN A 296 13.18 3.55 -24.21
CA GLN A 296 12.47 4.63 -24.92
C GLN A 296 10.98 4.67 -24.59
N VAL A 297 10.33 3.51 -24.42
CA VAL A 297 8.93 3.43 -24.00
C VAL A 297 8.73 4.06 -22.62
N ILE A 298 9.58 3.69 -21.67
CA ILE A 298 9.48 4.23 -20.31
C ILE A 298 9.89 5.70 -20.25
N GLU A 299 10.89 6.13 -21.03
CA GLU A 299 11.28 7.54 -21.13
C GLU A 299 10.10 8.41 -21.59
N GLN A 300 9.40 8.00 -22.65
CA GLN A 300 8.21 8.72 -23.13
C GLN A 300 7.10 8.82 -22.09
N LEU A 301 6.86 7.77 -21.31
CA LEU A 301 5.87 7.79 -20.22
C LEU A 301 6.34 8.65 -19.04
N ALA A 302 7.61 8.54 -18.65
CA ALA A 302 8.18 9.29 -17.54
C ALA A 302 8.29 10.80 -17.78
N GLU A 303 8.35 11.24 -19.06
CA GLU A 303 8.31 12.65 -19.43
C GLU A 303 6.93 13.28 -19.22
N GLN A 304 5.86 12.50 -19.33
CA GLN A 304 4.49 13.00 -19.24
C GLN A 304 3.85 12.77 -17.87
N ILE A 305 4.27 11.72 -17.16
CA ILE A 305 3.70 11.35 -15.87
C ILE A 305 4.48 12.05 -14.76
N PRO A 306 3.79 12.83 -13.87
CA PRO A 306 4.47 13.62 -12.84
C PRO A 306 5.25 12.77 -11.83
N GLY A 307 4.66 11.71 -11.30
CA GLY A 307 5.29 10.81 -10.33
C GLY A 307 5.86 9.55 -10.97
N VAL A 308 7.08 9.14 -10.58
CA VAL A 308 7.74 7.94 -11.14
C VAL A 308 8.44 7.16 -10.04
N LEU A 309 8.07 5.89 -9.87
CA LEU A 309 8.77 4.94 -9.00
C LEU A 309 9.45 3.88 -9.87
N LEU A 310 10.77 3.81 -9.81
CA LEU A 310 11.54 2.76 -10.45
C LEU A 310 12.00 1.75 -9.40
N LEU A 311 11.79 0.46 -9.62
CA LEU A 311 12.21 -0.61 -8.73
C LEU A 311 13.31 -1.44 -9.40
N THR A 312 14.40 -1.68 -8.68
CA THR A 312 15.50 -2.53 -9.16
C THR A 312 16.22 -3.21 -8.00
N ALA A 313 16.73 -4.39 -8.20
CA ALA A 313 17.46 -5.10 -7.15
C ALA A 313 18.93 -4.65 -7.00
N THR A 314 19.54 -4.17 -8.07
CA THR A 314 21.00 -3.92 -8.10
C THR A 314 21.37 -2.83 -9.11
N PRO A 315 21.30 -1.54 -8.73
CA PRO A 315 21.56 -0.45 -9.68
C PRO A 315 23.03 -0.36 -10.13
N GLU A 316 24.00 -0.76 -9.31
CA GLU A 316 25.41 -0.56 -9.58
C GLU A 316 26.10 -1.74 -10.27
N GLN A 317 25.52 -2.94 -10.19
CA GLN A 317 26.11 -4.16 -10.81
C GLN A 317 26.09 -4.11 -12.34
N LEU A 318 25.25 -3.27 -12.93
CA LEU A 318 25.09 -3.10 -14.37
C LEU A 318 25.95 -1.96 -14.97
N GLY A 319 26.83 -1.35 -14.15
CA GLY A 319 27.74 -0.29 -14.56
C GLY A 319 27.13 1.12 -14.46
N MET A 320 28.01 2.12 -14.58
CA MET A 320 27.69 3.55 -14.42
C MET A 320 26.66 4.06 -15.44
N GLU A 321 26.72 3.58 -16.68
CA GLU A 321 25.76 3.94 -17.73
C GLU A 321 24.33 3.53 -17.36
N SER A 322 24.18 2.33 -16.85
CA SER A 322 22.89 1.80 -16.45
C SER A 322 22.32 2.54 -15.23
N HIS A 323 23.16 2.95 -14.29
CA HIS A 323 22.76 3.76 -13.15
C HIS A 323 22.34 5.17 -13.58
N PHE A 324 23.14 5.82 -14.41
CA PHE A 324 22.84 7.12 -15.01
C PHE A 324 21.49 7.11 -15.74
N ALA A 325 21.27 6.10 -16.56
CA ALA A 325 20.04 5.97 -17.35
C ALA A 325 18.76 5.99 -16.47
N ARG A 326 18.77 5.34 -15.32
CA ARG A 326 17.63 5.33 -14.39
C ARG A 326 17.44 6.67 -13.70
N LEU A 327 18.53 7.33 -13.29
CA LEU A 327 18.47 8.68 -12.72
C LEU A 327 17.96 9.69 -13.75
N ARG A 328 18.34 9.54 -15.02
CA ARG A 328 17.83 10.35 -16.13
C ARG A 328 16.32 10.19 -16.35
N LEU A 329 15.75 8.99 -16.18
CA LEU A 329 14.30 8.79 -16.21
C LEU A 329 13.59 9.54 -15.08
N LEU A 330 14.25 9.72 -13.93
CA LEU A 330 13.68 10.43 -12.78
C LEU A 330 13.84 11.95 -12.88
N ASP A 331 14.95 12.42 -13.40
CA ASP A 331 15.26 13.84 -13.54
C ASP A 331 16.11 14.09 -14.80
N PRO A 332 15.50 14.21 -15.98
CA PRO A 332 16.22 14.39 -17.24
C PRO A 332 16.93 15.73 -17.33
N ASP A 333 16.47 16.78 -16.65
CA ASP A 333 17.07 18.10 -16.68
C ASP A 333 18.43 18.10 -15.96
N ARG A 334 18.52 17.38 -14.86
CA ARG A 334 19.74 17.22 -14.10
C ARG A 334 20.70 16.21 -14.72
N PHE A 335 20.19 15.02 -15.09
CA PHE A 335 20.99 13.91 -15.59
C PHE A 335 20.97 13.88 -17.14
N HIS A 336 21.43 14.95 -17.76
CA HIS A 336 21.46 15.08 -19.23
C HIS A 336 22.82 14.71 -19.84
N ASP A 337 23.92 14.78 -19.05
CA ASP A 337 25.29 14.55 -19.50
C ASP A 337 25.95 13.44 -18.68
N PHE A 338 26.34 12.37 -19.37
CA PHE A 338 26.93 11.20 -18.73
C PHE A 338 28.36 11.46 -18.22
N GLU A 339 29.17 12.26 -18.97
CA GLU A 339 30.56 12.58 -18.53
C GLU A 339 30.54 13.43 -17.27
N GLN A 340 29.65 14.40 -17.18
CA GLN A 340 29.44 15.20 -15.98
C GLN A 340 29.04 14.33 -14.79
N PHE A 341 28.09 13.40 -14.99
CA PHE A 341 27.65 12.48 -13.94
C PHE A 341 28.81 11.62 -13.41
N VAL A 342 29.66 11.07 -14.31
CA VAL A 342 30.83 10.28 -13.90
C VAL A 342 31.82 11.12 -13.09
N ALA A 343 32.01 12.38 -13.44
CA ALA A 343 32.87 13.30 -12.70
C ALA A 343 32.29 13.61 -11.29
N GLU A 344 30.97 13.83 -11.19
CA GLU A 344 30.29 14.05 -9.91
C GLU A 344 30.37 12.82 -9.01
N GLN A 345 30.20 11.61 -9.54
CA GLN A 345 30.33 10.36 -8.79
C GLN A 345 31.76 10.13 -8.23
N ARG A 346 32.77 10.54 -8.97
CA ARG A 346 34.14 10.51 -8.46
C ARG A 346 34.37 11.47 -7.29
N ASN A 347 33.74 12.64 -7.34
CA ASN A 347 33.78 13.65 -6.29
C ASN A 347 32.95 13.29 -5.05
N TYR A 348 31.99 12.35 -5.17
CA TYR A 348 31.18 11.88 -4.05
C TYR A 348 31.92 10.91 -3.11
N ARG A 349 32.91 10.21 -3.61
CA ARG A 349 33.68 9.22 -2.81
C ARG A 349 34.30 9.81 -1.52
N PRO A 350 34.89 11.01 -1.52
CA PRO A 350 35.38 11.65 -0.30
C PRO A 350 34.27 11.92 0.73
N VAL A 351 33.05 12.19 0.30
CA VAL A 351 31.91 12.41 1.20
C VAL A 351 31.53 11.11 1.89
N ALA A 352 31.46 10.00 1.14
CA ALA A 352 31.12 8.68 1.69
C ALA A 352 32.23 8.24 2.71
N ASP A 353 33.48 8.49 2.41
CA ASP A 353 34.62 8.20 3.31
C ASP A 353 34.54 9.05 4.59
N ALA A 354 34.21 10.34 4.48
CA ALA A 354 34.02 11.25 5.62
C ALA A 354 32.88 10.79 6.55
N VAL A 355 31.76 10.32 5.98
CA VAL A 355 30.68 9.77 6.78
C VAL A 355 31.04 8.44 7.44
N ALA A 356 31.78 7.58 6.75
CA ALA A 356 32.27 6.34 7.34
C ALA A 356 33.16 6.62 8.58
N MET A 357 33.99 7.65 8.52
CA MET A 357 34.82 8.11 9.66
C MET A 357 33.96 8.63 10.82
N LEU A 358 32.90 9.41 10.52
CA LEU A 358 32.02 9.96 11.55
C LEU A 358 31.23 8.84 12.26
N LEU A 359 30.93 7.75 11.56
CA LEU A 359 30.25 6.56 12.09
C LEU A 359 31.17 5.68 12.96
N GLU A 360 32.45 5.69 12.70
CA GLU A 360 33.47 5.01 13.54
C GLU A 360 33.72 5.81 14.82
N ASP A 361 33.74 5.17 15.99
CA ASP A 361 34.02 5.87 17.28
C ASP A 361 35.50 6.21 17.47
N LYS A 362 36.19 6.52 16.38
CA LYS A 362 37.58 6.94 16.38
C LYS A 362 37.72 8.46 16.47
N THR A 363 38.89 8.90 16.95
CA THR A 363 39.29 10.34 16.94
C THR A 363 39.57 10.76 15.50
N ILE A 364 38.97 11.86 15.06
CA ILE A 364 39.11 12.42 13.72
C ILE A 364 40.43 13.24 13.68
N GLY A 365 41.28 12.97 12.73
CA GLY A 365 42.55 13.70 12.55
C GLY A 365 42.37 15.11 11.97
N ASN A 366 43.38 15.98 12.11
CA ASN A 366 43.26 17.36 11.63
C ASN A 366 43.04 17.48 10.11
N ASN A 367 43.63 16.58 9.32
CA ASN A 367 43.41 16.58 7.86
C ASN A 367 41.95 16.19 7.51
N GLU A 368 41.37 15.31 8.29
CA GLU A 368 39.98 14.83 8.13
C GLU A 368 38.99 15.89 8.60
N LEU A 369 39.32 16.65 9.66
CA LEU A 369 38.51 17.79 10.10
C LEU A 369 38.49 18.91 9.03
N ASN A 370 39.63 19.18 8.39
CA ASN A 370 39.68 20.12 7.27
C ASN A 370 38.86 19.65 6.09
N LEU A 371 38.94 18.37 5.74
CA LEU A 371 38.10 17.76 4.68
C LEU A 371 36.61 17.90 4.96
N LEU A 372 36.17 17.62 6.19
CA LEU A 372 34.79 17.80 6.62
C LEU A 372 34.36 19.26 6.50
N SER A 373 35.22 20.19 6.91
CA SER A 373 34.95 21.63 6.77
C SER A 373 34.78 22.06 5.31
N ASP A 374 35.67 21.58 4.43
CA ASP A 374 35.59 21.88 2.99
C ASP A 374 34.36 21.28 2.33
N LEU A 375 33.95 20.07 2.70
CA LEU A 375 32.79 19.39 2.17
C LEU A 375 31.45 20.03 2.63
N ILE A 376 31.40 20.51 3.87
CA ILE A 376 30.21 21.16 4.43
C ILE A 376 30.13 22.63 3.99
N GLY A 377 31.27 23.34 3.91
CA GLY A 377 31.37 24.68 3.33
C GLY A 377 30.63 25.80 4.09
N GLU A 378 30.23 25.59 5.32
CA GLU A 378 29.58 26.58 6.18
C GLU A 378 30.60 27.29 7.07
N GLN A 379 30.39 28.60 7.34
CA GLN A 379 31.37 29.44 8.04
C GLN A 379 31.47 29.18 9.55
N ASP A 380 30.57 28.44 10.19
CA ASP A 380 30.48 28.29 11.64
C ASP A 380 30.35 26.83 12.15
N ILE A 381 30.95 25.85 11.45
CA ILE A 381 30.89 24.42 11.88
C ILE A 381 32.02 24.01 12.85
N GLU A 382 33.01 24.89 13.09
CA GLU A 382 34.18 24.60 13.91
C GLU A 382 33.84 24.17 15.35
N PRO A 383 32.85 24.77 16.04
CA PRO A 383 32.37 24.28 17.34
C PRO A 383 31.74 22.89 17.29
N LEU A 384 31.02 22.59 16.22
CA LEU A 384 30.39 21.28 16.00
C LEU A 384 31.45 20.20 15.73
N LEU A 385 32.44 20.49 14.89
CA LEU A 385 33.61 19.62 14.65
C LEU A 385 34.42 19.33 15.91
N GLN A 386 34.64 20.34 16.75
CA GLN A 386 35.31 20.16 18.03
C GLN A 386 34.51 19.28 18.99
N THR A 387 33.24 19.47 19.06
CA THR A 387 32.32 18.63 19.87
C THR A 387 32.29 17.19 19.36
N ALA A 388 32.19 16.99 18.04
CA ALA A 388 32.18 15.68 17.40
C ALA A 388 33.48 14.88 17.62
N ASN A 389 34.62 15.58 17.84
CA ASN A 389 35.92 14.98 18.13
C ASN A 389 36.25 14.92 19.64
N GLY A 390 35.40 15.55 20.49
CA GLY A 390 35.56 15.57 21.93
C GLY A 390 35.22 14.27 22.65
N GLN A 391 35.36 14.28 23.98
CA GLN A 391 34.88 13.19 24.86
C GLN A 391 33.69 13.73 25.68
N GLY A 392 32.49 13.20 25.51
CA GLY A 392 31.30 13.60 26.29
C GLY A 392 29.97 13.24 25.66
N GLU A 393 28.86 13.49 26.38
CA GLU A 393 27.51 13.15 25.95
C GLU A 393 27.06 13.85 24.64
N GLY A 394 27.67 14.98 24.26
CA GLY A 394 27.37 15.71 23.03
C GLY A 394 28.06 15.18 21.76
N LYS A 395 29.04 14.27 21.87
CA LYS A 395 29.83 13.76 20.73
C LYS A 395 28.94 13.07 19.67
N LEU A 396 28.04 12.19 20.10
CA LEU A 396 27.16 11.46 19.19
C LEU A 396 26.21 12.41 18.46
N ALA A 397 25.59 13.33 19.20
CA ALA A 397 24.67 14.31 18.62
C ALA A 397 25.39 15.23 17.61
N ALA A 398 26.61 15.67 17.90
CA ALA A 398 27.38 16.49 16.97
C ALA A 398 27.80 15.73 15.72
N ARG A 399 28.16 14.45 15.83
CA ARG A 399 28.46 13.59 14.67
C ARG A 399 27.23 13.33 13.82
N GLU A 400 26.08 13.09 14.45
CA GLU A 400 24.81 12.92 13.73
C GLU A 400 24.42 14.18 12.97
N GLU A 401 24.63 15.34 13.56
CA GLU A 401 24.37 16.61 12.89
C GLU A 401 25.31 16.84 11.69
N LEU A 402 26.60 16.54 11.82
CA LEU A 402 27.55 16.61 10.68
C LEU A 402 27.17 15.64 9.55
N ILE A 403 26.77 14.42 9.90
CA ILE A 403 26.27 13.45 8.92
C ILE A 403 25.04 13.99 8.21
N ARG A 404 24.08 14.58 8.95
CA ARG A 404 22.89 15.20 8.39
C ARG A 404 23.23 16.32 7.41
N MET A 405 24.15 17.21 7.77
CA MET A 405 24.61 18.31 6.89
C MET A 405 25.28 17.79 5.61
N LEU A 406 26.10 16.74 5.71
CA LEU A 406 26.69 16.09 4.52
C LEU A 406 25.62 15.43 3.64
N MET A 407 24.62 14.80 4.24
CA MET A 407 23.51 14.19 3.53
C MET A 407 22.66 15.23 2.79
N ASP A 408 22.35 16.31 3.48
CA ASP A 408 21.53 17.39 2.92
C ASP A 408 22.24 18.05 1.71
N ARG A 409 23.58 18.12 1.72
CA ARG A 409 24.35 18.80 0.67
C ARG A 409 24.76 17.92 -0.52
N HIS A 410 25.16 16.71 -0.24
CA HIS A 410 25.78 15.83 -1.25
C HIS A 410 24.97 14.57 -1.56
N GLY A 411 23.93 14.26 -0.79
CA GLY A 411 23.21 13.01 -0.90
C GLY A 411 22.28 12.93 -2.11
N THR A 412 22.31 11.79 -2.81
CA THR A 412 21.24 11.35 -3.73
C THR A 412 20.04 10.78 -2.98
N SER A 413 20.03 10.95 -1.66
CA SER A 413 19.10 10.34 -0.71
C SER A 413 17.62 10.70 -0.93
N ARG A 414 17.33 11.78 -1.66
CA ARG A 414 15.94 12.10 -2.04
C ARG A 414 15.44 11.33 -3.27
N VAL A 415 16.35 10.89 -4.14
CA VAL A 415 16.03 10.24 -5.42
C VAL A 415 16.27 8.75 -5.38
N LEU A 416 17.22 8.29 -4.55
CA LEU A 416 17.64 6.90 -4.44
C LEU A 416 17.50 6.41 -3.01
N PHE A 417 16.79 5.30 -2.83
CA PHE A 417 16.69 4.56 -1.57
C PHE A 417 17.30 3.18 -1.76
N ARG A 418 18.18 2.80 -0.85
CA ARG A 418 18.87 1.51 -0.90
C ARG A 418 19.18 1.00 0.49
N ASN A 419 18.66 -0.16 0.79
CA ASN A 419 19.05 -0.93 1.97
C ASN A 419 19.72 -2.22 1.54
N THR A 420 20.66 -2.67 2.36
CA THR A 420 21.30 -3.98 2.21
C THR A 420 20.85 -4.88 3.35
N ARG A 421 20.84 -6.17 3.11
CA ARG A 421 20.47 -7.15 4.12
C ARG A 421 21.33 -7.06 5.38
N ASN A 422 22.64 -6.79 5.22
CA ASN A 422 23.57 -6.59 6.35
C ASN A 422 23.28 -5.34 7.17
N GLY A 423 22.61 -4.35 6.60
CA GLY A 423 22.19 -3.11 7.25
C GLY A 423 20.87 -3.21 8.02
N VAL A 424 20.10 -4.26 7.78
CA VAL A 424 18.76 -4.45 8.34
C VAL A 424 18.72 -5.65 9.27
N LYS A 425 18.25 -5.46 10.50
CA LYS A 425 18.09 -6.54 11.49
C LYS A 425 16.78 -7.31 11.28
N GLY A 426 16.76 -8.58 11.67
CA GLY A 426 15.51 -9.38 11.69
C GLY A 426 15.42 -10.43 10.57
N PHE A 427 16.50 -10.74 9.91
CA PHE A 427 16.59 -11.91 9.05
C PHE A 427 17.01 -13.16 9.84
N PRO A 428 16.49 -14.35 9.47
CA PRO A 428 16.91 -15.61 10.05
C PRO A 428 18.30 -16.02 9.54
N HIS A 429 18.95 -16.92 10.26
CA HIS A 429 20.13 -17.62 9.73
C HIS A 429 19.69 -18.73 8.75
N ARG A 430 20.58 -19.03 7.81
CA ARG A 430 20.43 -20.15 6.86
C ARG A 430 21.35 -21.29 7.26
N GLU A 431 20.84 -22.48 7.36
CA GLU A 431 21.61 -23.69 7.66
C GLU A 431 21.47 -24.71 6.53
N LEU A 432 22.60 -25.09 5.94
CA LEU A 432 22.66 -26.06 4.84
C LEU A 432 22.81 -27.49 5.36
N HIS A 433 21.91 -28.36 4.93
CA HIS A 433 22.00 -29.79 5.13
C HIS A 433 22.17 -30.49 3.79
N GLN A 434 23.39 -30.95 3.51
CA GLN A 434 23.73 -31.72 2.30
C GLN A 434 23.40 -33.22 2.52
N ILE A 435 22.51 -33.77 1.71
CA ILE A 435 22.12 -35.16 1.79
C ILE A 435 22.69 -35.90 0.57
N ARG A 436 23.80 -36.57 0.79
CA ARG A 436 24.53 -37.30 -0.21
C ARG A 436 23.95 -38.68 -0.40
N LEU A 437 23.50 -39.02 -1.62
CA LEU A 437 22.78 -40.24 -1.94
C LEU A 437 23.46 -41.03 -3.10
N PRO A 438 23.41 -42.36 -3.08
CA PRO A 438 24.03 -43.16 -4.14
C PRO A 438 23.25 -43.02 -5.46
N LEU A 439 23.99 -43.03 -6.59
CA LEU A 439 23.37 -43.03 -7.92
C LEU A 439 22.79 -44.40 -8.24
N PRO A 440 21.47 -44.55 -8.51
CA PRO A 440 20.84 -45.81 -8.91
C PRO A 440 21.39 -46.36 -10.22
N THR A 441 21.45 -47.69 -10.32
CA THR A 441 21.93 -48.40 -11.53
C THR A 441 21.07 -48.11 -12.76
N GLN A 442 19.77 -47.87 -12.56
CA GLN A 442 18.81 -47.49 -13.60
C GLN A 442 19.20 -46.16 -14.23
N TYR A 443 19.50 -45.15 -13.40
CA TYR A 443 19.98 -43.87 -13.89
C TYR A 443 21.35 -43.96 -14.55
N GLN A 444 22.27 -44.74 -13.99
CA GLN A 444 23.58 -44.95 -14.63
C GLN A 444 23.43 -45.51 -16.05
N THR A 445 22.49 -46.45 -16.25
CA THR A 445 22.21 -47.02 -17.57
C THR A 445 21.59 -46.01 -18.52
N ALA A 446 20.58 -45.28 -18.06
CA ALA A 446 19.92 -44.25 -18.86
C ALA A 446 20.87 -43.10 -19.28
N ILE A 447 21.72 -42.63 -18.36
CA ILE A 447 22.77 -41.63 -18.65
C ILE A 447 23.77 -42.13 -19.69
N LYS A 448 24.25 -43.39 -19.57
CA LYS A 448 25.19 -43.99 -20.54
C LYS A 448 24.58 -44.09 -21.93
N VAL A 449 23.33 -44.51 -22.02
CA VAL A 449 22.63 -44.63 -23.31
C VAL A 449 22.36 -43.26 -23.90
N SER A 450 21.91 -42.30 -23.10
CA SER A 450 21.76 -40.90 -23.53
C SER A 450 23.08 -40.31 -24.02
N GLY A 451 24.20 -40.60 -23.36
CA GLY A 451 25.53 -40.16 -23.77
C GLY A 451 25.96 -40.72 -25.15
N ILE A 452 25.55 -41.94 -25.50
CA ILE A 452 25.83 -42.53 -26.82
C ILE A 452 24.98 -41.84 -27.92
N MET A 453 23.74 -41.46 -27.59
CA MET A 453 22.85 -40.73 -28.51
C MET A 453 23.18 -39.24 -28.59
N ALA A 454 23.87 -38.69 -27.60
CA ALA A 454 24.16 -37.25 -27.44
C ALA A 454 25.25 -36.70 -28.36
N ALA A 455 25.78 -37.46 -29.34
CA ALA A 455 26.76 -36.95 -30.31
C ALA A 455 26.27 -35.74 -31.13
N ARG A 456 24.97 -35.35 -30.99
CA ARG A 456 24.32 -34.23 -31.65
C ARG A 456 23.84 -33.13 -30.67
N LYS A 457 23.92 -33.35 -29.33
CA LYS A 457 23.47 -32.39 -28.31
C LYS A 457 24.60 -31.41 -27.96
N SER A 458 24.24 -30.17 -27.70
CA SER A 458 25.17 -29.14 -27.19
C SER A 458 25.71 -29.52 -25.80
N ALA A 459 26.75 -28.83 -25.32
CA ALA A 459 27.25 -29.03 -23.95
C ALA A 459 26.19 -28.64 -22.91
N GLU A 460 25.44 -27.56 -23.17
CA GLU A 460 24.35 -27.10 -22.28
C GLU A 460 23.21 -28.14 -22.18
N GLU A 461 22.77 -28.71 -23.33
CA GLU A 461 21.72 -29.72 -23.32
C GLU A 461 22.17 -30.97 -22.54
N ARG A 462 23.45 -31.36 -22.67
CA ARG A 462 24.00 -32.47 -21.89
C ARG A 462 24.08 -32.18 -20.40
N ALA A 463 24.53 -30.95 -20.02
CA ALA A 463 24.56 -30.51 -18.63
C ALA A 463 23.17 -30.52 -18.01
N HIS A 464 22.16 -30.04 -18.75
CA HIS A 464 20.78 -30.10 -18.36
C HIS A 464 20.27 -31.51 -18.11
N ASP A 465 20.52 -32.41 -19.06
CA ASP A 465 20.15 -33.82 -18.92
C ASP A 465 20.78 -34.45 -17.66
N MET A 466 22.08 -34.18 -17.41
CA MET A 466 22.79 -34.71 -16.26
C MET A 466 22.31 -34.20 -14.90
N LEU A 467 21.63 -33.05 -14.85
CA LEU A 467 21.04 -32.52 -13.63
C LEU A 467 19.71 -33.18 -13.26
N TYR A 468 18.97 -33.67 -14.25
CA TYR A 468 17.63 -34.25 -14.07
C TYR A 468 17.56 -35.70 -14.56
N PRO A 469 18.25 -36.65 -13.90
CA PRO A 469 18.34 -38.04 -14.34
C PRO A 469 16.99 -38.76 -14.41
N GLU A 470 16.00 -38.34 -13.62
CA GLU A 470 14.63 -38.83 -13.68
C GLU A 470 13.96 -38.52 -15.02
N GLN A 471 14.27 -37.39 -15.65
CA GLN A 471 13.72 -37.03 -16.96
C GLN A 471 14.33 -37.89 -18.06
N ILE A 472 15.65 -38.11 -18.04
CA ILE A 472 16.31 -39.01 -18.98
C ILE A 472 15.70 -40.40 -18.89
N TYR A 473 15.48 -40.91 -17.68
CA TYR A 473 14.88 -42.21 -17.46
C TYR A 473 13.45 -42.29 -18.04
N GLN A 474 12.64 -41.26 -17.83
CA GLN A 474 11.27 -41.17 -18.37
C GLN A 474 11.25 -41.07 -19.90
N GLU A 475 12.20 -40.38 -20.53
CA GLU A 475 12.32 -40.33 -21.99
C GLU A 475 12.60 -41.73 -22.58
N PHE A 476 13.31 -42.59 -21.83
CA PHE A 476 13.62 -43.96 -22.25
C PHE A 476 12.46 -44.93 -22.05
N GLU A 477 11.85 -44.93 -20.90
CA GLU A 477 10.83 -45.93 -20.50
C GLU A 477 9.40 -45.44 -20.84
N GLY A 478 9.24 -44.21 -21.30
CA GLY A 478 7.92 -43.61 -21.58
C GLY A 478 7.07 -43.46 -20.34
N ASP A 479 5.74 -43.37 -20.48
CA ASP A 479 4.78 -43.16 -19.39
C ASP A 479 4.79 -44.30 -18.33
N SER A 480 5.42 -45.44 -18.62
CA SER A 480 5.60 -46.53 -17.66
C SER A 480 6.84 -46.39 -16.76
N GLY A 481 7.64 -45.34 -16.97
CA GLY A 481 8.88 -45.08 -16.23
C GLY A 481 8.66 -44.54 -14.81
N THR A 482 8.40 -45.46 -13.87
CA THR A 482 8.16 -45.12 -12.45
C THR A 482 9.48 -44.88 -11.70
N TRP A 483 10.19 -43.79 -12.02
CA TRP A 483 11.50 -43.47 -11.44
C TRP A 483 11.47 -43.31 -9.90
N TRP A 484 10.35 -42.90 -9.34
CA TRP A 484 10.18 -42.73 -7.91
C TRP A 484 10.21 -44.02 -7.10
N ASN A 485 10.20 -45.18 -7.77
CA ASN A 485 10.27 -46.49 -7.10
C ASN A 485 11.69 -46.84 -6.62
N PHE A 486 12.70 -46.24 -7.20
CA PHE A 486 14.12 -46.58 -6.91
C PHE A 486 14.98 -45.31 -6.66
N ASP A 487 14.44 -44.14 -6.81
CA ASP A 487 15.18 -42.87 -6.55
C ASP A 487 15.37 -42.69 -5.04
N PRO A 488 16.60 -42.70 -4.53
CA PRO A 488 16.85 -42.60 -3.10
C PRO A 488 16.48 -41.22 -2.55
N ARG A 489 16.33 -40.18 -3.39
CA ARG A 489 15.84 -38.85 -2.97
C ARG A 489 14.38 -38.90 -2.51
N VAL A 490 13.56 -39.74 -3.19
CA VAL A 490 12.15 -39.95 -2.84
C VAL A 490 12.02 -40.69 -1.53
N GLU A 491 12.82 -41.77 -1.36
CA GLU A 491 12.84 -42.52 -0.11
C GLU A 491 13.29 -41.64 1.08
N TRP A 492 14.34 -40.86 0.87
CA TRP A 492 14.80 -39.91 1.87
C TRP A 492 13.72 -38.89 2.21
N LEU A 493 13.04 -38.28 1.21
CA LEU A 493 11.99 -37.28 1.42
C LEU A 493 10.83 -37.85 2.23
N MET A 494 10.36 -39.07 1.90
CA MET A 494 9.31 -39.74 2.67
C MET A 494 9.73 -39.97 4.12
N GLY A 495 10.93 -40.49 4.35
CA GLY A 495 11.49 -40.69 5.70
C GLY A 495 11.61 -39.40 6.49
N TYR A 496 12.06 -38.33 5.83
CA TYR A 496 12.18 -37.02 6.43
C TYR A 496 10.80 -36.44 6.85
N LEU A 497 9.80 -36.48 5.96
CA LEU A 497 8.45 -35.99 6.25
C LEU A 497 7.77 -36.82 7.34
N THR A 498 7.93 -38.15 7.32
CA THR A 498 7.36 -39.04 8.35
C THR A 498 7.98 -38.79 9.72
N SER A 499 9.27 -38.46 9.77
CA SER A 499 9.99 -38.15 11.01
C SER A 499 9.67 -36.74 11.56
N ASN A 500 9.17 -35.84 10.73
CA ASN A 500 8.90 -34.45 11.06
C ASN A 500 7.43 -34.06 10.79
N ARG A 501 6.47 -34.86 11.26
CA ARG A 501 5.04 -34.71 10.94
C ARG A 501 4.41 -33.38 11.37
N SER A 502 4.95 -32.73 12.39
CA SER A 502 4.46 -31.45 12.89
C SER A 502 5.02 -30.24 12.13
N GLU A 503 6.02 -30.46 11.27
CA GLU A 503 6.70 -29.38 10.58
C GLU A 503 6.15 -29.18 9.16
N LYS A 504 6.02 -27.90 8.76
CA LYS A 504 5.66 -27.52 7.40
C LYS A 504 6.92 -27.48 6.53
N VAL A 505 6.87 -28.18 5.39
CA VAL A 505 8.02 -28.34 4.50
C VAL A 505 7.69 -27.83 3.10
N LEU A 506 8.48 -26.89 2.59
CA LEU A 506 8.41 -26.44 1.20
C LEU A 506 9.40 -27.29 0.37
N VAL A 507 8.92 -27.94 -0.69
CA VAL A 507 9.75 -28.68 -1.64
C VAL A 507 9.69 -28.00 -3.00
N ILE A 508 10.84 -27.64 -3.57
CA ILE A 508 10.91 -27.01 -4.88
C ILE A 508 11.61 -27.92 -5.87
N CYS A 509 10.96 -28.09 -7.03
CA CYS A 509 11.45 -28.82 -8.19
C CYS A 509 11.52 -27.89 -9.41
N VAL A 510 12.40 -28.14 -10.37
CA VAL A 510 12.42 -27.36 -11.61
C VAL A 510 11.16 -27.59 -12.45
N LYS A 511 10.65 -28.82 -12.48
CA LYS A 511 9.54 -29.22 -13.34
C LYS A 511 8.25 -29.48 -12.57
N ALA A 512 7.12 -28.99 -13.12
CA ALA A 512 5.79 -29.29 -12.61
C ALA A 512 5.46 -30.80 -12.60
N ALA A 513 5.88 -31.53 -13.62
CA ALA A 513 5.67 -32.98 -13.69
C ALA A 513 6.30 -33.71 -12.51
N THR A 514 7.53 -33.37 -12.12
CA THR A 514 8.22 -33.95 -10.95
C THR A 514 7.45 -33.65 -9.66
N ALA A 515 6.95 -32.43 -9.48
CA ALA A 515 6.16 -32.03 -8.31
C ALA A 515 4.84 -32.82 -8.22
N LEU A 516 4.12 -33.00 -9.33
CA LEU A 516 2.88 -33.75 -9.40
C LEU A 516 3.09 -35.25 -9.11
N GLN A 517 4.15 -35.85 -9.66
CA GLN A 517 4.49 -37.24 -9.41
C GLN A 517 4.90 -37.48 -7.96
N LEU A 518 5.64 -36.58 -7.35
CA LEU A 518 5.99 -36.63 -5.93
C LEU A 518 4.74 -36.52 -5.03
N GLU A 519 3.79 -35.61 -5.34
CA GLU A 519 2.52 -35.53 -4.60
C GLU A 519 1.78 -36.86 -4.59
N GLN A 520 1.62 -37.44 -5.78
CA GLN A 520 0.93 -38.72 -5.92
C GLN A 520 1.61 -39.83 -5.07
N VAL A 521 2.92 -39.93 -5.13
CA VAL A 521 3.70 -40.94 -4.39
C VAL A 521 3.61 -40.72 -2.88
N LEU A 522 3.75 -39.51 -2.40
CA LEU A 522 3.65 -39.19 -0.96
C LEU A 522 2.27 -39.55 -0.40
N ARG A 523 1.23 -39.24 -1.17
CA ARG A 523 -0.15 -39.57 -0.81
C ARG A 523 -0.44 -41.06 -0.83
N GLU A 524 -0.01 -41.79 -1.88
CA GLU A 524 -0.33 -43.19 -2.08
C GLU A 524 0.45 -44.12 -1.14
N ARG A 525 1.72 -43.81 -0.83
CA ARG A 525 2.57 -44.71 -0.03
C ARG A 525 2.49 -44.46 1.46
N GLU A 526 2.48 -43.20 1.89
CA GLU A 526 2.61 -42.84 3.30
C GLU A 526 1.40 -42.03 3.81
N GLY A 527 0.43 -41.74 2.95
CA GLY A 527 -0.73 -40.95 3.32
C GLY A 527 -0.37 -39.54 3.76
N ILE A 528 0.76 -38.99 3.26
CA ILE A 528 1.21 -37.66 3.59
C ILE A 528 0.33 -36.65 2.88
N ARG A 529 -0.22 -35.70 3.63
CA ARG A 529 -1.00 -34.59 3.08
C ARG A 529 -0.07 -33.62 2.35
N ALA A 530 -0.13 -33.62 1.04
CA ALA A 530 0.71 -32.84 0.14
C ALA A 530 -0.17 -31.91 -0.73
N ALA A 531 0.16 -30.63 -0.75
CA ALA A 531 -0.38 -29.68 -1.70
C ALA A 531 0.61 -29.47 -2.85
N VAL A 532 0.10 -29.15 -4.05
CA VAL A 532 0.94 -28.88 -5.23
C VAL A 532 0.70 -27.48 -5.74
N PHE A 533 1.77 -26.85 -6.23
CA PHE A 533 1.75 -25.49 -6.71
C PHE A 533 2.58 -25.38 -8.00
N HIS A 534 1.90 -25.23 -9.15
CA HIS A 534 2.56 -25.19 -10.44
C HIS A 534 1.87 -24.21 -11.41
N GLU A 535 2.52 -23.89 -12.51
CA GLU A 535 2.08 -22.92 -13.51
C GLU A 535 0.72 -23.23 -14.15
N GLY A 536 0.33 -24.50 -14.24
CA GLY A 536 -0.94 -24.94 -14.81
C GLY A 536 -2.16 -24.75 -13.91
N LEU A 537 -1.98 -24.35 -12.63
CA LEU A 537 -3.09 -24.09 -11.70
C LEU A 537 -3.65 -22.69 -11.89
N SER A 538 -4.99 -22.55 -11.76
CA SER A 538 -5.62 -21.24 -11.64
C SER A 538 -5.16 -20.51 -10.39
N ILE A 539 -5.31 -19.18 -10.36
CA ILE A 539 -4.97 -18.35 -9.18
C ILE A 539 -5.77 -18.83 -7.95
N ILE A 540 -7.04 -19.16 -8.13
CA ILE A 540 -7.93 -19.64 -7.05
C ILE A 540 -7.43 -20.98 -6.49
N ASP A 541 -7.01 -21.91 -7.35
CA ASP A 541 -6.52 -23.19 -6.89
C ASP A 541 -5.16 -23.08 -6.20
N ARG A 542 -4.31 -22.16 -6.66
CA ARG A 542 -3.06 -21.81 -5.96
C ARG A 542 -3.35 -21.24 -4.57
N ASP A 543 -4.35 -20.39 -4.44
CA ASP A 543 -4.75 -19.83 -3.16
C ASP A 543 -5.27 -20.89 -2.20
N ARG A 544 -6.09 -21.83 -2.70
CA ARG A 544 -6.57 -22.96 -1.91
C ARG A 544 -5.43 -23.86 -1.44
N ALA A 545 -4.48 -24.16 -2.31
CA ALA A 545 -3.30 -24.96 -1.95
C ALA A 545 -2.43 -24.26 -0.90
N ALA A 546 -2.19 -22.96 -1.04
CA ALA A 546 -1.44 -22.16 -0.06
C ALA A 546 -2.17 -22.06 1.29
N ALA A 547 -3.48 -21.82 1.29
CA ALA A 547 -4.29 -21.78 2.50
C ALA A 547 -4.34 -23.13 3.20
N TRP A 548 -4.46 -24.23 2.44
CA TRP A 548 -4.40 -25.58 3.00
C TRP A 548 -3.03 -25.88 3.60
N PHE A 549 -1.93 -25.47 2.96
CA PHE A 549 -0.60 -25.61 3.52
C PHE A 549 -0.39 -24.76 4.79
N ALA A 550 -0.99 -23.58 4.86
CA ALA A 550 -0.89 -22.69 6.02
C ALA A 550 -1.71 -23.17 7.25
N SER A 551 -2.72 -24.01 7.06
CA SER A 551 -3.56 -24.52 8.16
C SER A 551 -2.76 -25.42 9.09
N GLU A 552 -2.83 -25.16 10.42
CA GLU A 552 -2.08 -25.93 11.42
C GLU A 552 -2.72 -27.28 11.75
N GLU A 553 -4.05 -27.34 11.94
CA GLU A 553 -4.74 -28.54 12.43
C GLU A 553 -4.97 -29.58 11.35
N ASP A 554 -5.56 -29.18 10.21
CA ASP A 554 -5.95 -30.07 9.11
C ASP A 554 -5.21 -29.82 7.80
N GLY A 555 -4.17 -29.01 7.82
CA GLY A 555 -3.43 -28.57 6.68
C GLY A 555 -2.49 -29.61 6.05
N ALA A 556 -2.06 -29.34 4.82
CA ALA A 556 -1.00 -30.09 4.18
C ALA A 556 0.32 -29.93 4.96
N GLN A 557 1.05 -31.02 5.14
CA GLN A 557 2.37 -31.01 5.74
C GLN A 557 3.42 -30.46 4.77
N VAL A 558 3.30 -30.80 3.50
CA VAL A 558 4.25 -30.43 2.46
C VAL A 558 3.57 -29.65 1.33
N LEU A 559 4.25 -28.64 0.84
CA LEU A 559 3.90 -27.96 -0.41
C LEU A 559 4.99 -28.24 -1.45
N LEU A 560 4.59 -28.88 -2.54
CA LEU A 560 5.46 -29.21 -3.67
C LEU A 560 5.30 -28.15 -4.76
N CYS A 561 6.36 -27.41 -5.08
CA CYS A 561 6.30 -26.31 -6.04
C CYS A 561 7.16 -26.62 -7.28
N SER A 562 6.66 -26.20 -8.46
CA SER A 562 7.53 -25.99 -9.62
C SER A 562 8.30 -24.67 -9.48
N GLU A 563 9.34 -24.46 -10.29
CA GLU A 563 10.12 -23.22 -10.33
C GLU A 563 9.21 -22.00 -10.47
N ILE A 564 8.42 -21.96 -11.51
CA ILE A 564 7.51 -20.86 -11.83
C ILE A 564 6.34 -20.81 -10.82
N GLY A 565 5.85 -21.97 -10.39
CA GLY A 565 4.74 -22.03 -9.44
C GLY A 565 5.04 -21.37 -8.09
N SER A 566 6.31 -21.37 -7.67
CA SER A 566 6.71 -20.79 -6.39
C SER A 566 6.81 -19.27 -6.39
N GLU A 567 6.82 -18.61 -7.53
CA GLU A 567 6.99 -17.16 -7.62
C GLU A 567 5.86 -16.38 -6.94
N GLY A 568 6.20 -15.26 -6.28
CA GLY A 568 5.25 -14.31 -5.74
C GLY A 568 4.59 -14.65 -4.41
N ARG A 569 4.90 -15.79 -3.78
CA ARG A 569 4.30 -16.22 -2.51
C ARG A 569 5.23 -16.11 -1.32
N ASN A 570 4.64 -15.89 -0.16
CA ASN A 570 5.33 -15.82 1.13
C ASN A 570 4.85 -16.96 2.04
N PHE A 571 5.81 -17.78 2.50
CA PHE A 571 5.54 -18.91 3.37
C PHE A 571 6.28 -18.79 4.71
N GLN A 572 6.31 -17.59 5.31
CA GLN A 572 7.06 -17.32 6.56
C GLN A 572 6.67 -18.19 7.76
N PHE A 573 5.51 -18.83 7.74
CA PHE A 573 5.12 -19.81 8.75
C PHE A 573 5.91 -21.13 8.66
N ALA A 574 6.55 -21.41 7.53
CA ALA A 574 7.45 -22.54 7.32
C ALA A 574 8.91 -22.07 7.36
N ASN A 575 9.80 -22.93 7.82
CA ASN A 575 11.25 -22.66 7.85
C ASN A 575 12.10 -23.80 7.26
N ARG A 576 11.46 -24.79 6.65
CA ARG A 576 12.14 -25.97 6.08
C ARG A 576 11.97 -25.98 4.57
N LEU A 577 13.09 -25.88 3.86
CA LEU A 577 13.16 -25.88 2.39
C LEU A 577 13.90 -27.12 1.91
N VAL A 578 13.27 -27.93 1.08
CA VAL A 578 13.91 -29.02 0.36
C VAL A 578 14.08 -28.62 -1.09
N MET A 579 15.30 -28.54 -1.57
CA MET A 579 15.62 -28.37 -2.98
C MET A 579 15.82 -29.75 -3.61
N PHE A 580 14.74 -30.31 -4.16
CA PHE A 580 14.77 -31.65 -4.75
C PHE A 580 15.74 -31.71 -5.93
N ASP A 581 15.89 -30.61 -6.61
CA ASP A 581 16.88 -30.34 -7.65
C ASP A 581 17.40 -28.90 -7.52
N LEU A 582 18.48 -28.57 -8.24
CA LEU A 582 19.09 -27.24 -8.21
C LEU A 582 18.98 -26.54 -9.57
N PRO A 583 18.70 -25.22 -9.59
CA PRO A 583 18.70 -24.43 -10.82
C PRO A 583 20.14 -24.15 -11.28
N PHE A 584 20.31 -23.85 -12.57
CA PHE A 584 21.59 -23.42 -13.12
C PHE A 584 21.99 -22.01 -12.68
N ASN A 585 21.01 -21.13 -12.57
CA ASN A 585 21.20 -19.72 -12.33
C ASN A 585 21.23 -19.43 -10.82
N PRO A 586 22.30 -18.78 -10.30
CA PRO A 586 22.35 -18.37 -8.90
C PRO A 586 21.20 -17.47 -8.44
N ASP A 587 20.65 -16.64 -9.33
CA ASP A 587 19.52 -15.78 -9.01
C ASP A 587 18.26 -16.60 -8.69
N LEU A 588 18.03 -17.71 -9.42
CA LEU A 588 16.92 -18.62 -9.13
C LEU A 588 17.13 -19.36 -7.80
N LEU A 589 18.38 -19.70 -7.46
CA LEU A 589 18.70 -20.28 -6.15
C LEU A 589 18.33 -19.30 -5.03
N GLU A 590 18.74 -18.05 -5.15
CA GLU A 590 18.42 -17.01 -4.17
C GLU A 590 16.91 -16.75 -4.10
N GLN A 591 16.21 -16.78 -5.24
CA GLN A 591 14.75 -16.66 -5.27
C GLN A 591 14.06 -17.82 -4.54
N ARG A 592 14.53 -19.07 -4.72
CA ARG A 592 13.99 -20.25 -4.00
C ARG A 592 14.16 -20.10 -2.49
N ILE A 593 15.36 -19.73 -2.03
CA ILE A 593 15.63 -19.50 -0.61
C ILE A 593 14.76 -18.34 -0.09
N GLY A 594 14.64 -17.28 -0.86
CA GLY A 594 13.84 -16.09 -0.55
C GLY A 594 12.34 -16.33 -0.37
N ARG A 595 11.81 -17.53 -0.66
CA ARG A 595 10.43 -17.89 -0.32
C ARG A 595 10.19 -17.99 1.17
N LEU A 596 11.19 -18.43 1.91
CA LEU A 596 11.16 -18.59 3.37
C LEU A 596 12.03 -17.55 4.07
N ASP A 597 13.13 -17.16 3.47
CA ASP A 597 14.15 -16.27 4.01
C ASP A 597 13.79 -14.81 3.76
N ARG A 598 12.92 -14.31 4.63
CA ARG A 598 12.43 -12.93 4.58
C ARG A 598 12.53 -12.26 5.93
N ILE A 599 12.59 -10.96 5.92
CA ILE A 599 12.53 -10.17 7.14
C ILE A 599 11.24 -10.45 7.92
N GLY A 600 11.38 -10.64 9.24
CA GLY A 600 10.27 -11.03 10.12
C GLY A 600 10.10 -12.53 10.32
N GLN A 601 10.88 -13.39 9.66
CA GLN A 601 10.96 -14.81 9.98
C GLN A 601 11.67 -15.00 11.33
N THR A 602 11.03 -15.73 12.24
CA THR A 602 11.51 -15.90 13.62
C THR A 602 12.34 -17.16 13.84
N ARG A 603 12.33 -18.10 12.87
CA ARG A 603 13.06 -19.37 12.94
C ARG A 603 14.12 -19.45 11.86
N ASP A 604 15.26 -20.04 12.17
CA ASP A 604 16.34 -20.26 11.22
C ASP A 604 15.88 -21.17 10.06
N ILE A 605 16.31 -20.84 8.85
CA ILE A 605 15.93 -21.55 7.64
C ILE A 605 16.79 -22.79 7.47
N GLN A 606 16.15 -23.95 7.46
CA GLN A 606 16.79 -25.25 7.23
C GLN A 606 16.70 -25.58 5.74
N ILE A 607 17.83 -25.60 5.04
CA ILE A 607 17.92 -25.87 3.60
C ILE A 607 18.44 -27.29 3.40
N MET A 608 17.59 -28.19 2.98
CA MET A 608 17.94 -29.58 2.67
C MET A 608 18.16 -29.76 1.18
N VAL A 609 19.31 -30.30 0.81
CA VAL A 609 19.68 -30.54 -0.59
C VAL A 609 20.04 -32.00 -0.78
N PRO A 610 19.06 -32.87 -1.11
CA PRO A 610 19.32 -34.25 -1.49
C PRO A 610 19.89 -34.32 -2.92
N TYR A 611 21.08 -34.88 -3.10
CA TYR A 611 21.72 -34.98 -4.40
C TYR A 611 22.36 -36.36 -4.62
N LEU A 612 22.42 -36.75 -5.90
CA LEU A 612 23.01 -38.00 -6.32
C LEU A 612 24.51 -37.85 -6.55
N GLU A 613 25.29 -38.77 -5.97
CA GLU A 613 26.75 -38.80 -6.15
C GLU A 613 27.15 -39.02 -7.60
N LYS A 614 28.29 -38.46 -7.99
CA LYS A 614 28.88 -38.62 -9.34
C LYS A 614 27.97 -38.16 -10.48
N THR A 615 27.09 -37.21 -10.20
CA THR A 615 26.25 -36.59 -11.19
C THR A 615 26.55 -35.06 -11.27
N ALA A 616 25.98 -34.40 -12.26
CA ALA A 616 26.04 -32.95 -12.35
C ALA A 616 25.49 -32.25 -11.07
N GLN A 617 24.54 -32.88 -10.37
CA GLN A 617 24.02 -32.37 -9.09
C GLN A 617 25.14 -32.21 -8.05
N SER A 618 26.03 -33.21 -7.92
CA SER A 618 27.15 -33.14 -6.98
C SER A 618 28.15 -32.04 -7.31
N VAL A 619 28.39 -31.75 -8.57
CA VAL A 619 29.24 -30.65 -9.03
C VAL A 619 28.59 -29.31 -8.71
N LEU A 620 27.28 -29.18 -8.99
CA LEU A 620 26.54 -27.93 -8.78
C LEU A 620 26.38 -27.59 -7.30
N VAL A 621 26.11 -28.58 -6.42
CA VAL A 621 26.08 -28.40 -4.96
C VAL A 621 27.42 -27.85 -4.45
N ARG A 622 28.54 -28.47 -4.89
CA ARG A 622 29.87 -27.99 -4.49
C ARG A 622 30.17 -26.59 -5.00
N TRP A 623 29.82 -26.30 -6.24
CA TRP A 623 30.03 -24.96 -6.80
C TRP A 623 29.23 -23.87 -6.03
N TYR A 624 27.96 -24.15 -5.71
CA TYR A 624 27.15 -23.22 -4.93
C TYR A 624 27.64 -23.05 -3.49
N HIS A 625 28.03 -24.16 -2.83
CA HIS A 625 28.44 -24.12 -1.43
C HIS A 625 29.90 -23.68 -1.26
N GLU A 626 30.83 -24.39 -1.89
CA GLU A 626 32.28 -24.15 -1.74
C GLU A 626 32.77 -22.95 -2.58
N GLY A 627 32.19 -22.78 -3.79
CA GLY A 627 32.57 -21.73 -4.72
C GLY A 627 31.91 -20.37 -4.47
N LEU A 628 30.60 -20.35 -4.19
CA LEU A 628 29.83 -19.12 -4.05
C LEU A 628 29.32 -18.85 -2.64
N ASP A 629 29.32 -19.82 -1.74
CA ASP A 629 28.72 -19.70 -0.40
C ASP A 629 27.23 -19.27 -0.42
N ALA A 630 26.51 -19.72 -1.47
CA ALA A 630 25.21 -19.17 -1.83
C ALA A 630 24.04 -19.78 -1.05
N PHE A 631 24.25 -20.81 -0.24
CA PHE A 631 23.18 -21.40 0.58
C PHE A 631 23.05 -20.70 1.93
N GLU A 632 24.18 -20.46 2.61
CA GLU A 632 24.19 -19.92 3.98
C GLU A 632 24.26 -18.41 4.02
N HIS A 633 24.75 -17.79 2.93
CA HIS A 633 24.83 -16.35 2.77
C HIS A 633 24.15 -15.89 1.47
N THR A 634 23.68 -14.66 1.43
CA THR A 634 23.22 -14.04 0.17
C THR A 634 24.39 -13.87 -0.79
N CYS A 635 24.15 -14.16 -2.06
CA CYS A 635 25.20 -14.17 -3.07
C CYS A 635 24.95 -13.13 -4.19
N PRO A 636 25.05 -11.82 -3.91
CA PRO A 636 24.78 -10.77 -4.89
C PRO A 636 25.74 -10.79 -6.09
N THR A 637 26.91 -11.39 -5.93
CA THR A 637 27.92 -11.55 -7.00
C THR A 637 27.77 -12.85 -7.79
N GLY A 638 26.84 -13.71 -7.42
CA GLY A 638 26.68 -15.05 -7.99
C GLY A 638 26.50 -15.02 -9.50
N ARG A 639 25.66 -14.11 -10.01
CA ARG A 639 25.41 -13.94 -11.44
C ARG A 639 26.68 -13.53 -12.20
N ALA A 640 27.43 -12.56 -11.69
CA ALA A 640 28.65 -12.08 -12.32
C ALA A 640 29.73 -13.19 -12.40
N VAL A 641 29.88 -13.99 -11.33
CA VAL A 641 30.77 -15.15 -11.36
C VAL A 641 30.27 -16.19 -12.36
N TYR A 642 28.96 -16.53 -12.35
CA TYR A 642 28.34 -17.46 -13.27
C TYR A 642 28.62 -17.08 -14.74
N ASP A 643 28.34 -15.86 -15.12
CA ASP A 643 28.51 -15.37 -16.50
C ASP A 643 30.00 -15.44 -16.93
N SER A 644 30.95 -15.23 -16.01
CA SER A 644 32.40 -15.27 -16.31
C SER A 644 32.95 -16.69 -16.47
N VAL A 645 32.32 -17.70 -15.82
CA VAL A 645 32.80 -19.10 -15.81
C VAL A 645 31.85 -20.07 -16.50
N HIS A 646 30.80 -19.57 -17.14
CA HIS A 646 29.67 -20.30 -17.69
C HIS A 646 30.10 -21.53 -18.49
N ASP A 647 30.95 -21.34 -19.52
CA ASP A 647 31.36 -22.42 -20.43
C ASP A 647 32.17 -23.49 -19.70
N THR A 648 33.00 -23.10 -18.74
CA THR A 648 33.80 -24.03 -17.93
C THR A 648 32.91 -24.84 -16.99
N LEU A 649 31.98 -24.20 -16.33
CA LEU A 649 31.00 -24.85 -15.44
C LEU A 649 30.14 -25.83 -16.22
N ILE A 650 29.60 -25.44 -17.39
CA ILE A 650 28.85 -26.33 -18.28
C ILE A 650 29.67 -27.53 -18.70
N GLY A 651 30.97 -27.37 -18.96
CA GLY A 651 31.86 -28.47 -19.25
C GLY A 651 31.92 -29.53 -18.15
N TYR A 652 32.05 -29.09 -16.89
CA TYR A 652 32.05 -30.00 -15.72
C TYR A 652 30.68 -30.63 -15.47
N LEU A 653 29.59 -29.90 -15.67
CA LEU A 653 28.24 -30.44 -15.53
C LEU A 653 27.89 -31.44 -16.60
N ALA A 654 28.33 -31.26 -17.85
CA ALA A 654 28.12 -32.17 -18.96
C ALA A 654 28.94 -33.49 -18.86
N ALA A 655 30.03 -33.46 -18.06
CA ALA A 655 30.89 -34.63 -17.86
C ALA A 655 31.34 -34.76 -16.39
N PRO A 656 30.42 -35.00 -15.45
CA PRO A 656 30.68 -34.98 -14.02
C PRO A 656 31.64 -36.11 -13.54
N GLU A 657 31.88 -37.11 -14.36
CA GLU A 657 32.88 -38.16 -14.08
C GLU A 657 34.33 -37.66 -14.26
N ASN A 658 34.53 -36.61 -15.01
CA ASN A 658 35.84 -36.00 -15.21
C ASN A 658 36.05 -34.88 -14.14
N SER A 659 36.55 -35.31 -12.99
CA SER A 659 36.79 -34.39 -11.86
C SER A 659 38.18 -33.74 -11.90
N GLU A 660 38.97 -33.93 -12.94
CA GLU A 660 40.32 -33.37 -13.06
C GLU A 660 40.22 -31.82 -13.16
N GLY A 661 40.86 -31.14 -12.24
CA GLY A 661 40.82 -29.66 -12.15
C GLY A 661 39.55 -29.07 -11.54
N LEU A 662 38.55 -29.86 -11.14
CA LEU A 662 37.30 -29.33 -10.53
C LEU A 662 37.57 -28.59 -9.21
N ASP A 663 38.43 -29.14 -8.35
CA ASP A 663 38.77 -28.52 -7.07
C ASP A 663 39.48 -27.16 -7.28
N GLU A 664 40.39 -27.07 -8.24
CA GLU A 664 41.08 -25.84 -8.62
C GLU A 664 40.08 -24.79 -9.19
N PHE A 665 39.14 -25.25 -10.01
CA PHE A 665 38.07 -24.41 -10.56
C PHE A 665 37.19 -23.82 -9.46
N ILE A 666 36.72 -24.63 -8.51
CA ILE A 666 35.91 -24.19 -7.39
C ILE A 666 36.64 -23.16 -6.53
N VAL A 667 37.93 -23.41 -6.23
CA VAL A 667 38.77 -22.47 -5.49
C VAL A 667 38.96 -21.14 -6.25
N ALA A 668 39.09 -21.19 -7.57
CA ALA A 668 39.18 -20.00 -8.41
C ALA A 668 37.85 -19.20 -8.39
N CYS A 669 36.70 -19.87 -8.48
CA CYS A 669 35.41 -19.24 -8.34
C CYS A 669 35.23 -18.58 -6.97
N ARG A 670 35.66 -19.23 -5.87
CA ARG A 670 35.60 -18.67 -4.52
C ARG A 670 36.45 -17.39 -4.43
N LYS A 671 37.64 -17.41 -4.92
CA LYS A 671 38.53 -16.27 -4.94
C LYS A 671 37.95 -15.10 -5.74
N GLN A 672 37.37 -15.38 -6.87
CA GLN A 672 36.68 -14.37 -7.69
C GLN A 672 35.45 -13.80 -6.98
N HIS A 673 34.63 -14.65 -6.38
CA HIS A 673 33.48 -14.23 -5.57
C HIS A 673 33.91 -13.32 -4.42
N ASP A 674 34.93 -13.71 -3.65
CA ASP A 674 35.40 -12.93 -2.51
C ASP A 674 36.00 -11.56 -2.95
N ALA A 675 36.70 -11.52 -4.10
CA ALA A 675 37.21 -10.28 -4.68
C ALA A 675 36.06 -9.34 -5.12
N LEU A 676 35.05 -9.86 -5.81
CA LEU A 676 33.88 -9.07 -6.22
C LEU A 676 33.06 -8.59 -5.02
N ARG A 677 32.88 -9.46 -4.02
CA ARG A 677 32.22 -9.08 -2.75
C ARG A 677 32.96 -7.96 -2.04
N ALA A 678 34.29 -8.06 -1.93
CA ALA A 678 35.12 -7.00 -1.34
C ALA A 678 35.03 -5.67 -2.12
N GLN A 679 34.95 -5.72 -3.45
CA GLN A 679 34.72 -4.53 -4.27
C GLN A 679 33.33 -3.91 -4.01
N LEU A 680 32.30 -4.72 -3.91
CA LEU A 680 30.93 -4.26 -3.56
C LEU A 680 30.89 -3.65 -2.16
N GLU A 681 31.56 -4.26 -1.18
CA GLU A 681 31.65 -3.73 0.18
C GLU A 681 32.44 -2.42 0.26
N GLN A 682 33.49 -2.26 -0.54
CA GLN A 682 34.27 -1.00 -0.64
C GLN A 682 33.50 0.10 -1.38
N GLY A 683 32.65 -0.26 -2.34
CA GLY A 683 31.75 0.68 -3.04
C GLY A 683 30.45 0.98 -2.30
N ARG A 684 30.26 0.41 -1.12
CA ARG A 684 29.03 0.53 -0.34
C ARG A 684 28.84 1.94 0.20
N ASP A 685 27.76 2.58 -0.19
CA ASP A 685 27.41 3.91 0.30
C ASP A 685 26.66 3.81 1.64
N ARG A 686 27.42 3.82 2.73
CA ARG A 686 26.89 3.79 4.10
C ARG A 686 26.01 4.99 4.42
N LEU A 687 26.21 6.10 3.72
CA LEU A 687 25.39 7.30 3.87
C LEU A 687 23.98 7.03 3.35
N LEU A 688 23.89 6.51 2.13
CA LEU A 688 22.64 6.17 1.49
C LEU A 688 21.85 5.11 2.28
N GLU A 689 22.54 4.06 2.76
CA GLU A 689 21.92 3.02 3.58
C GLU A 689 21.37 3.57 4.90
N ARG A 690 22.12 4.45 5.58
CA ARG A 690 21.64 5.07 6.83
C ARG A 690 20.42 5.95 6.60
N HIS A 691 20.41 6.72 5.51
CA HIS A 691 19.25 7.50 5.13
C HIS A 691 18.03 6.62 4.85
N SER A 692 18.22 5.59 4.02
CA SER A 692 17.16 4.67 3.61
C SER A 692 16.60 3.85 4.78
N ASN A 693 17.43 3.52 5.76
CA ASN A 693 17.02 2.78 6.96
C ASN A 693 16.20 3.63 7.94
N GLY A 694 16.37 4.96 7.97
CA GLY A 694 15.64 5.90 8.82
C GLY A 694 15.93 5.82 10.33
N GLY A 695 16.72 4.87 10.80
CA GLY A 695 17.19 4.75 12.18
C GLY A 695 16.09 4.80 13.24
N GLU A 696 16.26 5.65 14.28
CA GLU A 696 15.30 5.79 15.39
C GLU A 696 13.94 6.33 14.94
N LYS A 697 13.88 7.17 13.89
CA LYS A 697 12.62 7.69 13.36
C LYS A 697 11.77 6.58 12.75
N ALA A 698 12.41 5.65 12.04
CA ALA A 698 11.75 4.49 11.45
C ALA A 698 11.19 3.57 12.55
N GLN A 699 11.95 3.36 13.62
CA GLN A 699 11.52 2.55 14.75
C GLN A 699 10.34 3.20 15.50
N ALA A 700 10.40 4.50 15.76
CA ALA A 700 9.32 5.25 16.40
C ALA A 700 8.02 5.20 15.56
N LEU A 701 8.13 5.27 14.23
CA LEU A 701 7.00 5.14 13.33
C LEU A 701 6.34 3.74 13.41
N ALA A 702 7.14 2.68 13.41
CA ALA A 702 6.65 1.31 13.57
C ALA A 702 5.95 1.10 14.92
N GLU A 703 6.50 1.65 16.00
CA GLU A 703 5.90 1.58 17.33
C GLU A 703 4.60 2.37 17.43
N GLU A 704 4.50 3.51 16.76
CA GLU A 704 3.27 4.31 16.72
C GLU A 704 2.16 3.56 15.98
N ILE A 705 2.46 2.95 14.83
CA ILE A 705 1.49 2.12 14.10
C ILE A 705 1.08 0.92 14.95
N SER A 706 2.03 0.23 15.57
CA SER A 706 1.75 -0.95 16.43
C SER A 706 0.84 -0.61 17.62
N ARG A 707 0.96 0.60 18.18
CA ARG A 707 0.04 1.06 19.25
C ARG A 707 -1.40 1.25 18.76
N GLN A 708 -1.59 1.49 17.47
CA GLN A 708 -2.92 1.61 16.87
C GLN A 708 -3.56 0.26 16.52
N ASP A 709 -2.76 -0.82 16.36
CA ASP A 709 -3.25 -2.14 15.95
C ASP A 709 -4.21 -2.78 16.98
N ASN A 710 -4.08 -2.49 18.26
CA ASN A 710 -4.90 -3.06 19.34
C ASN A 710 -5.97 -2.08 19.85
N ASN A 711 -6.52 -1.26 18.97
CA ASN A 711 -7.50 -0.25 19.35
C ASN A 711 -8.88 -0.86 19.59
N ILE A 712 -9.25 -1.04 20.87
CA ILE A 712 -10.55 -1.56 21.29
C ILE A 712 -11.72 -0.66 20.83
N GLU A 713 -11.48 0.64 20.62
CA GLU A 713 -12.49 1.58 20.12
C GLU A 713 -12.90 1.26 18.70
N LEU A 714 -11.94 0.85 17.84
CA LEU A 714 -12.23 0.39 16.48
C LEU A 714 -13.14 -0.85 16.50
N VAL A 715 -12.79 -1.86 17.32
CA VAL A 715 -13.57 -3.10 17.44
C VAL A 715 -15.01 -2.76 17.85
N ASN A 716 -15.17 -2.01 18.93
CA ASN A 716 -16.49 -1.62 19.43
C ASN A 716 -17.28 -0.79 18.43
N PHE A 717 -16.62 0.12 17.73
CA PHE A 717 -17.26 0.94 16.69
C PHE A 717 -17.70 0.10 15.51
N ALA A 718 -16.84 -0.77 14.99
CA ALA A 718 -17.11 -1.62 13.84
C ALA A 718 -18.28 -2.58 14.11
N LEU A 719 -18.26 -3.30 15.23
CA LEU A 719 -19.34 -4.22 15.61
C LEU A 719 -20.68 -3.47 15.76
N ASN A 720 -20.68 -2.32 16.41
CA ASN A 720 -21.87 -1.50 16.55
C ASN A 720 -22.38 -0.93 15.20
N LEU A 721 -21.45 -0.57 14.31
CA LEU A 721 -21.77 -0.14 12.94
C LEU A 721 -22.46 -1.27 12.17
N PHE A 722 -21.92 -2.48 12.22
CA PHE A 722 -22.50 -3.65 11.55
C PHE A 722 -23.87 -4.01 12.09
N ASP A 723 -24.06 -3.98 13.42
CA ASP A 723 -25.35 -4.19 14.06
C ASP A 723 -26.41 -3.17 13.60
N ILE A 724 -26.05 -1.88 13.56
CA ILE A 724 -27.00 -0.82 13.18
C ILE A 724 -27.35 -0.88 11.70
N ILE A 725 -26.39 -1.24 10.85
CA ILE A 725 -26.61 -1.41 9.41
C ILE A 725 -27.41 -2.70 9.13
N GLY A 726 -27.30 -3.70 9.99
CA GLY A 726 -28.00 -4.99 9.85
C GLY A 726 -27.16 -6.06 9.16
N ILE A 727 -25.83 -6.00 9.29
CA ILE A 727 -24.91 -7.03 8.82
C ILE A 727 -24.82 -8.14 9.86
N ASN A 728 -25.00 -9.39 9.43
CA ASN A 728 -24.86 -10.54 10.29
C ASN A 728 -23.38 -10.73 10.70
N GLN A 729 -23.16 -11.01 11.99
CA GLN A 729 -21.84 -11.22 12.57
C GLN A 729 -21.83 -12.59 13.26
N GLU A 730 -20.89 -13.44 12.88
CA GLU A 730 -20.75 -14.78 13.45
C GLU A 730 -19.28 -15.00 13.88
N ASP A 731 -19.07 -15.28 15.16
CA ASP A 731 -17.75 -15.62 15.68
C ASP A 731 -17.34 -17.01 15.17
N ARG A 732 -16.24 -17.11 14.46
CA ARG A 732 -15.72 -18.37 13.91
C ARG A 732 -14.69 -19.02 14.82
N SER A 733 -13.81 -18.22 15.40
CA SER A 733 -12.77 -18.61 16.37
C SER A 733 -12.22 -17.36 17.03
N ASP A 734 -11.27 -17.51 17.94
CA ASP A 734 -10.62 -16.38 18.59
C ASP A 734 -10.09 -15.36 17.56
N ASN A 735 -10.58 -14.13 17.64
CA ASN A 735 -10.26 -12.99 16.78
C ASN A 735 -10.68 -13.09 15.31
N LEU A 736 -11.56 -14.04 14.91
CA LEU A 736 -12.11 -14.14 13.56
C LEU A 736 -13.63 -14.03 13.58
N ILE A 737 -14.16 -13.11 12.76
CA ILE A 737 -15.59 -12.85 12.62
C ILE A 737 -15.98 -13.03 11.15
N VAL A 738 -17.05 -13.73 10.88
CA VAL A 738 -17.66 -13.84 9.55
C VAL A 738 -18.75 -12.79 9.44
N LEU A 739 -18.65 -11.94 8.44
CA LEU A 739 -19.67 -10.97 8.07
C LEU A 739 -20.45 -11.48 6.87
N THR A 740 -21.77 -11.47 6.96
CA THR A 740 -22.65 -11.79 5.83
C THR A 740 -23.77 -10.76 5.70
N PRO A 741 -24.16 -10.40 4.47
CA PRO A 741 -25.33 -9.57 4.24
C PRO A 741 -26.59 -10.23 4.85
N SER A 742 -27.53 -9.41 5.32
CA SER A 742 -28.82 -9.88 5.80
C SER A 742 -29.98 -9.23 5.03
N ASP A 743 -31.16 -9.86 5.08
CA ASP A 743 -32.40 -9.32 4.51
C ASP A 743 -32.91 -8.03 5.20
N HIS A 744 -32.24 -7.62 6.29
CA HIS A 744 -32.65 -6.49 7.14
C HIS A 744 -31.66 -5.32 7.10
N MET A 745 -30.72 -5.32 6.14
CA MET A 745 -29.79 -4.22 5.99
C MET A 745 -30.51 -2.89 5.70
N LEU A 746 -29.95 -1.81 6.24
CA LEU A 746 -30.46 -0.44 5.99
C LEU A 746 -30.24 0.01 4.54
N VAL A 747 -29.30 -0.59 3.85
CA VAL A 747 -28.94 -0.34 2.46
C VAL A 747 -28.96 -1.64 1.67
N PRO A 748 -29.30 -1.63 0.38
CA PRO A 748 -29.33 -2.84 -0.44
C PRO A 748 -27.98 -3.54 -0.48
N ASP A 749 -26.92 -2.75 -0.66
CA ASP A 749 -25.52 -3.20 -0.70
C ASP A 749 -24.69 -2.39 0.30
N PHE A 750 -23.84 -3.08 1.04
CA PHE A 750 -22.86 -2.42 1.89
C PHE A 750 -21.49 -2.40 1.18
N PRO A 751 -20.96 -1.20 0.86
CA PRO A 751 -19.75 -1.09 0.05
C PRO A 751 -18.54 -1.77 0.71
N GLY A 752 -17.95 -2.72 0.00
CA GLY A 752 -16.79 -3.51 0.47
C GLY A 752 -17.14 -4.84 1.12
N LEU A 753 -18.45 -5.16 1.33
CA LEU A 753 -18.89 -6.47 1.79
C LEU A 753 -19.36 -7.29 0.58
N PRO A 754 -18.71 -8.43 0.24
CA PRO A 754 -19.14 -9.31 -0.82
C PRO A 754 -20.51 -9.95 -0.53
N GLU A 755 -21.29 -10.31 -1.57
CA GLU A 755 -22.59 -11.00 -1.43
C GLU A 755 -22.45 -12.34 -0.66
N GLU A 756 -21.38 -13.08 -0.88
CA GLU A 756 -21.05 -14.32 -0.15
C GLU A 756 -20.55 -14.09 1.27
N GLY A 757 -20.34 -12.84 1.66
CA GLY A 757 -19.72 -12.47 2.93
C GLY A 757 -18.20 -12.53 2.93
N CYS A 758 -17.58 -12.21 4.06
CA CYS A 758 -16.13 -12.28 4.23
C CYS A 758 -15.76 -12.58 5.68
N THR A 759 -14.59 -13.17 5.87
CA THR A 759 -13.98 -13.33 7.18
C THR A 759 -13.11 -12.12 7.49
N ILE A 760 -13.26 -11.56 8.67
CA ILE A 760 -12.50 -10.38 9.12
C ILE A 760 -11.73 -10.68 10.41
N THR A 761 -10.68 -9.92 10.63
CA THR A 761 -9.94 -9.86 11.89
C THR A 761 -9.42 -8.45 12.17
N PHE A 762 -9.31 -8.11 13.44
CA PHE A 762 -8.69 -6.86 13.91
C PHE A 762 -7.24 -7.08 14.36
N ASP A 763 -6.75 -8.32 14.28
CA ASP A 763 -5.39 -8.72 14.67
C ASP A 763 -4.50 -8.83 13.43
N ARG A 764 -3.42 -8.02 13.38
CA ARG A 764 -2.47 -8.03 12.27
C ARG A 764 -1.76 -9.37 12.13
N ALA A 765 -1.39 -10.03 13.22
CA ALA A 765 -0.69 -11.31 13.17
C ALA A 765 -1.58 -12.40 12.58
N GLN A 766 -2.86 -12.43 12.99
CA GLN A 766 -3.86 -13.33 12.41
C GLN A 766 -4.09 -13.05 10.92
N ALA A 767 -4.21 -11.77 10.54
CA ALA A 767 -4.38 -11.39 9.16
C ALA A 767 -3.18 -11.79 8.28
N LEU A 768 -1.96 -11.70 8.80
CA LEU A 768 -0.74 -12.10 8.08
C LEU A 768 -0.62 -13.62 7.94
N ALA A 769 -1.10 -14.37 8.93
CA ALA A 769 -1.07 -15.83 8.91
C ALA A 769 -2.16 -16.44 8.03
N ARG A 770 -3.29 -15.75 7.83
CA ARG A 770 -4.47 -16.26 7.13
C ARG A 770 -4.86 -15.39 5.95
N GLU A 771 -4.65 -15.89 4.75
CA GLU A 771 -4.95 -15.16 3.51
C GLU A 771 -6.45 -14.92 3.26
N ASP A 772 -7.33 -15.75 3.84
CA ASP A 772 -8.79 -15.67 3.74
C ASP A 772 -9.41 -14.60 4.67
N ALA A 773 -8.65 -14.05 5.62
CA ALA A 773 -9.14 -13.05 6.56
C ALA A 773 -8.75 -11.63 6.13
N GLN A 774 -9.70 -10.71 6.07
CA GLN A 774 -9.46 -9.30 5.82
C GLN A 774 -9.02 -8.60 7.12
N TYR A 775 -7.99 -7.75 7.02
CA TYR A 775 -7.48 -6.99 8.15
C TYR A 775 -8.23 -5.68 8.31
N ILE A 776 -9.04 -5.57 9.34
CA ILE A 776 -9.87 -4.39 9.61
C ILE A 776 -9.10 -3.35 10.42
N THR A 777 -8.99 -2.17 9.84
CA THR A 777 -8.43 -0.96 10.46
C THR A 777 -9.34 0.24 10.16
N TRP A 778 -9.06 1.40 10.74
CA TRP A 778 -9.78 2.64 10.40
C TRP A 778 -9.66 3.03 8.92
N GLU A 779 -8.63 2.56 8.22
CA GLU A 779 -8.39 2.84 6.79
C GLU A 779 -8.98 1.77 5.86
N HIS A 780 -9.50 0.67 6.41
CA HIS A 780 -10.09 -0.39 5.62
C HIS A 780 -11.36 0.08 4.90
N PRO A 781 -11.57 -0.27 3.62
CA PRO A 781 -12.74 0.17 2.85
C PRO A 781 -14.08 -0.06 3.54
N ILE A 782 -14.28 -1.20 4.20
CA ILE A 782 -15.51 -1.49 4.96
C ILE A 782 -15.77 -0.42 6.04
N ILE A 783 -14.77 0.00 6.79
CA ILE A 783 -14.93 1.00 7.86
C ILE A 783 -15.09 2.40 7.26
N ARG A 784 -14.27 2.77 6.26
CA ARG A 784 -14.35 4.07 5.60
C ARG A 784 -15.72 4.27 4.93
N ASN A 785 -16.13 3.32 4.11
CA ASN A 785 -17.44 3.38 3.46
C ASN A 785 -18.60 3.35 4.47
N GLY A 786 -18.45 2.62 5.57
CA GLY A 786 -19.43 2.63 6.67
C GLY A 786 -19.52 3.99 7.38
N LEU A 787 -18.38 4.64 7.63
CA LEU A 787 -18.34 6.01 8.14
C LEU A 787 -19.03 6.97 7.17
N ASP A 788 -18.68 6.91 5.89
CA ASP A 788 -19.25 7.77 4.86
C ASP A 788 -20.74 7.56 4.72
N LEU A 789 -21.23 6.32 4.75
CA LEU A 789 -22.66 5.98 4.71
C LEU A 789 -23.45 6.63 5.88
N ILE A 790 -22.91 6.60 7.09
CA ILE A 790 -23.55 7.22 8.26
C ILE A 790 -23.47 8.74 8.21
N LEU A 791 -22.37 9.30 7.75
CA LEU A 791 -22.09 10.73 7.83
C LEU A 791 -22.62 11.54 6.64
N SER A 792 -22.74 10.92 5.46
CA SER A 792 -23.37 11.54 4.29
C SER A 792 -24.90 11.53 4.36
N GLY A 793 -25.49 10.50 5.02
CA GLY A 793 -26.92 10.37 5.16
C GLY A 793 -27.50 11.08 6.39
N ASP A 794 -28.81 10.96 6.53
CA ASP A 794 -29.59 11.54 7.65
C ASP A 794 -29.61 10.66 8.91
N THR A 795 -29.02 9.46 8.84
CA THR A 795 -29.04 8.46 9.94
C THR A 795 -28.39 9.03 11.18
N GLY A 796 -29.15 9.07 12.27
CA GLY A 796 -28.67 9.57 13.58
C GLY A 796 -28.62 11.10 13.70
N SER A 797 -29.11 11.86 12.70
CA SER A 797 -29.10 13.33 12.77
C SER A 797 -30.12 13.91 13.75
N CYS A 798 -31.15 13.14 14.12
CA CYS A 798 -32.20 13.62 15.01
C CYS A 798 -32.70 12.55 15.97
N ALA A 799 -32.62 12.76 17.29
CA ALA A 799 -33.06 11.80 18.30
C ALA A 799 -33.81 12.44 19.46
N LEU A 800 -34.56 11.62 20.18
CA LEU A 800 -35.25 11.98 21.42
C LEU A 800 -34.95 10.94 22.51
N SER A 801 -34.64 11.40 23.73
CA SER A 801 -34.28 10.55 24.86
C SER A 801 -34.89 11.04 26.17
N LEU A 802 -35.06 10.13 27.11
CA LEU A 802 -35.47 10.43 28.48
C LEU A 802 -34.27 10.27 29.42
N LEU A 803 -34.06 11.28 30.28
CA LEU A 803 -33.08 11.20 31.38
C LEU A 803 -33.80 10.89 32.69
N LYS A 804 -33.49 9.71 33.27
CA LYS A 804 -33.99 9.37 34.60
C LYS A 804 -33.07 9.97 35.66
N ASN A 805 -33.41 11.15 36.15
CA ASN A 805 -32.62 11.84 37.18
C ASN A 805 -33.55 12.53 38.19
N LYS A 806 -33.55 12.04 39.45
CA LYS A 806 -34.36 12.59 40.53
C LYS A 806 -33.83 13.92 41.10
N ALA A 807 -32.59 14.29 40.76
CA ALA A 807 -32.01 15.56 41.21
C ALA A 807 -32.46 16.77 40.33
N LEU A 808 -33.05 16.50 39.16
CA LEU A 808 -33.57 17.53 38.29
C LEU A 808 -35.12 17.50 38.30
N PRO A 809 -35.78 18.68 38.15
CA PRO A 809 -37.23 18.72 38.03
C PRO A 809 -37.74 17.93 36.83
N VAL A 810 -38.91 17.27 37.00
CA VAL A 810 -39.57 16.56 35.86
C VAL A 810 -39.93 17.62 34.78
N GLY A 811 -39.69 17.25 33.52
CA GLY A 811 -39.90 18.11 32.39
C GLY A 811 -38.77 19.10 32.10
N THR A 812 -37.65 19.02 32.86
CA THR A 812 -36.43 19.76 32.48
C THR A 812 -36.00 19.36 31.09
N LEU A 813 -35.74 20.36 30.23
CA LEU A 813 -35.37 20.18 28.84
C LEU A 813 -33.89 20.46 28.68
N LEU A 814 -33.21 19.52 28.04
CA LEU A 814 -31.84 19.69 27.57
C LEU A 814 -31.80 19.38 26.09
N ILE A 815 -31.01 20.11 25.35
CA ILE A 815 -30.75 19.81 23.93
C ILE A 815 -29.27 19.55 23.77
N GLU A 816 -28.94 18.41 23.24
CA GLU A 816 -27.59 18.06 22.81
C GLU A 816 -27.45 18.33 21.33
N LEU A 817 -26.50 19.17 20.98
CA LEU A 817 -26.24 19.65 19.63
C LEU A 817 -24.84 19.25 19.23
N ILE A 818 -24.71 18.68 18.05
CA ILE A 818 -23.43 18.35 17.43
C ILE A 818 -23.28 19.25 16.21
N TYR A 819 -22.43 20.26 16.34
CA TYR A 819 -21.99 21.05 15.19
C TYR A 819 -20.73 20.43 14.61
N VAL A 820 -20.53 20.55 13.32
CA VAL A 820 -19.31 20.13 12.63
C VAL A 820 -18.66 21.35 12.02
N VAL A 821 -17.37 21.54 12.34
CA VAL A 821 -16.52 22.58 11.75
C VAL A 821 -15.73 21.92 10.64
N GLU A 822 -15.88 22.42 9.42
CA GLU A 822 -15.24 21.85 8.23
C GLU A 822 -14.96 22.91 7.18
N ALA A 823 -14.05 22.62 6.27
CA ALA A 823 -13.83 23.42 5.07
C ALA A 823 -13.81 22.48 3.87
N GLN A 824 -14.34 22.95 2.75
CA GLN A 824 -14.30 22.21 1.49
C GLN A 824 -13.04 22.60 0.72
N ALA A 825 -12.25 21.60 0.35
CA ALA A 825 -11.03 21.80 -0.42
C ALA A 825 -10.70 20.53 -1.23
N PRO A 826 -9.96 20.66 -2.34
CA PRO A 826 -9.41 19.52 -3.05
C PRO A 826 -8.60 18.59 -2.13
N LYS A 827 -8.71 17.28 -2.30
CA LYS A 827 -8.05 16.29 -1.45
C LYS A 827 -6.52 16.42 -1.42
N HIS A 828 -5.91 16.75 -2.56
CA HIS A 828 -4.45 16.90 -2.67
C HIS A 828 -3.87 17.98 -1.75
N LEU A 829 -4.67 18.99 -1.33
CA LEU A 829 -4.27 19.99 -0.36
C LEU A 829 -4.14 19.44 1.06
N GLN A 830 -4.73 18.27 1.33
CA GLN A 830 -4.72 17.63 2.65
C GLN A 830 -5.16 18.55 3.79
N LEU A 831 -6.17 19.36 3.53
CA LEU A 831 -6.71 20.32 4.51
C LEU A 831 -7.15 19.62 5.81
N THR A 832 -7.62 18.36 5.70
CA THR A 832 -8.01 17.54 6.84
C THR A 832 -6.87 17.21 7.81
N ARG A 833 -5.62 17.42 7.42
CA ARG A 833 -4.46 17.36 8.33
C ARG A 833 -4.53 18.46 9.41
N PHE A 834 -5.08 19.61 9.08
CA PHE A 834 -5.15 20.79 9.94
C PHE A 834 -6.57 20.98 10.51
N LEU A 835 -7.58 20.91 9.64
CA LEU A 835 -8.98 21.03 10.00
C LEU A 835 -9.79 19.85 9.42
N PRO A 836 -9.72 18.66 10.02
CA PRO A 836 -10.67 17.60 9.68
C PRO A 836 -12.09 18.02 10.09
N PRO A 837 -13.16 17.41 9.53
CA PRO A 837 -14.52 17.62 10.02
C PRO A 837 -14.59 17.36 11.53
N THR A 838 -14.54 18.46 12.33
CA THR A 838 -14.36 18.38 13.78
C THR A 838 -15.69 18.63 14.48
N PRO A 839 -16.20 17.66 15.27
CA PRO A 839 -17.45 17.84 16.01
C PRO A 839 -17.26 18.75 17.21
N VAL A 840 -18.17 19.70 17.36
CA VAL A 840 -18.35 20.54 18.53
C VAL A 840 -19.65 20.14 19.21
N ARG A 841 -19.55 19.54 20.38
CA ARG A 841 -20.69 19.12 21.19
C ARG A 841 -21.11 20.23 22.14
N LEU A 842 -22.39 20.60 22.12
CA LEU A 842 -23.04 21.48 23.11
C LEU A 842 -24.16 20.72 23.79
N LEU A 843 -24.29 20.85 25.10
CA LEU A 843 -25.44 20.34 25.89
C LEU A 843 -26.08 21.51 26.61
N VAL A 844 -27.16 22.04 26.07
CA VAL A 844 -27.73 23.33 26.43
C VAL A 844 -29.06 23.17 27.13
N ASP A 845 -29.24 23.91 28.25
CA ASP A 845 -30.49 24.01 28.97
C ASP A 845 -31.36 25.19 28.46
N ARG A 846 -32.58 25.36 28.99
CA ARG A 846 -33.49 26.46 28.64
C ARG A 846 -32.91 27.85 28.88
N LYS A 847 -31.89 27.99 29.71
CA LYS A 847 -31.23 29.28 30.02
C LYS A 847 -30.05 29.56 29.11
N GLY A 848 -29.75 28.67 28.19
CA GLY A 848 -28.58 28.76 27.31
C GLY A 848 -27.26 28.33 27.96
N THR A 849 -27.32 27.67 29.13
CA THR A 849 -26.10 27.20 29.82
C THR A 849 -25.59 25.92 29.12
N ASN A 850 -24.35 25.95 28.64
CA ASN A 850 -23.71 24.78 28.10
C ASN A 850 -23.13 23.90 29.23
N LEU A 851 -23.52 22.65 29.25
CA LEU A 851 -23.13 21.63 30.24
C LEU A 851 -22.16 20.58 29.65
N ALA A 852 -21.78 20.68 28.38
CA ALA A 852 -21.01 19.66 27.68
C ALA A 852 -19.67 19.36 28.34
N ASP A 853 -18.97 20.38 28.84
CA ASP A 853 -17.66 20.21 29.51
C ASP A 853 -17.78 19.50 30.88
N LYS A 854 -18.97 19.50 31.50
CA LYS A 854 -19.24 18.91 32.80
C LYS A 854 -19.82 17.50 32.71
N VAL A 855 -20.33 17.15 31.54
CA VAL A 855 -21.08 15.91 31.29
C VAL A 855 -20.45 15.17 30.11
N GLU A 856 -19.64 14.17 30.44
CA GLU A 856 -18.98 13.34 29.45
C GLU A 856 -20.00 12.50 28.66
N PHE A 857 -19.84 12.40 27.34
CA PHE A 857 -20.82 11.83 26.41
C PHE A 857 -21.18 10.39 26.72
N GLU A 858 -20.20 9.51 26.90
CA GLU A 858 -20.42 8.06 27.05
C GLU A 858 -21.13 7.75 28.38
N SER A 859 -20.72 8.40 29.44
CA SER A 859 -21.35 8.26 30.76
C SER A 859 -22.79 8.80 30.77
N PHE A 860 -23.03 9.89 30.06
CA PHE A 860 -24.34 10.48 29.92
C PHE A 860 -25.26 9.62 29.04
N ASN A 861 -24.75 9.15 27.93
CA ASN A 861 -25.50 8.32 26.99
C ASN A 861 -26.04 7.03 27.63
N ARG A 862 -25.29 6.42 28.57
CA ARG A 862 -25.72 5.23 29.32
C ARG A 862 -26.89 5.50 30.27
N GLN A 863 -27.11 6.73 30.69
CA GLN A 863 -28.20 7.13 31.61
C GLN A 863 -29.49 7.48 30.86
N LEU A 864 -29.43 7.58 29.54
CA LEU A 864 -30.57 7.93 28.71
C LEU A 864 -31.38 6.70 28.31
N ASN A 865 -32.68 6.88 28.17
CA ASN A 865 -33.62 5.85 27.78
C ASN A 865 -34.38 6.25 26.51
N ALA A 866 -34.67 5.27 25.68
CA ALA A 866 -35.44 5.47 24.44
C ALA A 866 -36.90 5.89 24.74
N VAL A 867 -37.46 6.65 23.82
CA VAL A 867 -38.86 7.09 23.86
C VAL A 867 -39.63 6.35 22.76
N ASN A 868 -40.85 5.91 23.07
CA ASN A 868 -41.74 5.36 22.06
C ASN A 868 -42.08 6.45 21.02
N ARG A 869 -41.98 6.12 19.73
CA ARG A 869 -42.12 7.03 18.59
C ARG A 869 -43.44 7.84 18.62
N HIS A 870 -44.56 7.21 18.99
CA HIS A 870 -45.86 7.89 19.10
C HIS A 870 -45.92 8.97 20.21
N ASN A 871 -45.32 8.66 21.36
CA ASN A 871 -45.22 9.62 22.46
C ASN A 871 -44.16 10.71 22.16
N GLY A 872 -43.15 10.38 21.40
CA GLY A 872 -42.10 11.27 20.98
C GLY A 872 -42.58 12.45 20.15
N SER A 873 -43.37 12.22 19.10
CA SER A 873 -43.93 13.29 18.28
C SER A 873 -44.83 14.27 19.06
N LYS A 874 -45.61 13.74 20.00
CA LYS A 874 -46.43 14.61 20.89
C LYS A 874 -45.58 15.50 21.79
N LEU A 875 -44.50 14.93 22.32
CA LEU A 875 -43.60 15.65 23.20
C LEU A 875 -42.84 16.75 22.43
N VAL A 876 -42.33 16.45 21.23
CA VAL A 876 -41.65 17.42 20.38
C VAL A 876 -42.54 18.59 20.03
N ASN A 877 -43.79 18.34 19.62
CA ASN A 877 -44.77 19.37 19.30
C ASN A 877 -45.05 20.26 20.50
N ALA A 878 -45.09 19.71 21.72
CA ALA A 878 -45.36 20.45 22.94
C ALA A 878 -44.21 21.40 23.33
N VAL A 879 -42.97 21.13 22.94
CA VAL A 879 -41.78 21.89 23.30
C VAL A 879 -41.11 22.61 22.12
N GLN A 880 -41.75 22.70 20.98
CA GLN A 880 -41.21 23.26 19.74
C GLN A 880 -40.65 24.68 19.91
N GLN A 881 -41.40 25.56 20.60
CA GLN A 881 -40.97 26.93 20.86
C GLN A 881 -39.72 26.98 21.75
N ASP A 882 -39.66 26.13 22.77
CA ASP A 882 -38.47 26.01 23.65
C ASP A 882 -37.25 25.55 22.88
N VAL A 883 -37.43 24.58 21.98
CA VAL A 883 -36.32 24.05 21.11
C VAL A 883 -35.77 25.16 20.21
N HIS A 884 -36.63 25.96 19.56
CA HIS A 884 -36.19 27.11 18.76
C HIS A 884 -35.41 28.13 19.59
N ALA A 885 -35.91 28.45 20.79
CA ALA A 885 -35.25 29.41 21.69
C ALA A 885 -33.87 28.89 22.12
N ILE A 886 -33.75 27.62 22.46
CA ILE A 886 -32.45 27.01 22.85
C ILE A 886 -31.49 27.00 21.69
N LEU A 887 -31.95 26.69 20.47
CA LEU A 887 -31.09 26.69 19.26
C LEU A 887 -30.53 28.09 19.01
N GLN A 888 -31.34 29.14 19.14
CA GLN A 888 -30.86 30.53 19.01
C GLN A 888 -29.83 30.92 20.08
N LEU A 889 -29.93 30.39 21.31
CA LEU A 889 -28.95 30.61 22.38
C LEU A 889 -27.67 29.79 22.20
N ALA A 890 -27.73 28.64 21.48
CA ALA A 890 -26.60 27.78 21.21
C ALA A 890 -25.74 28.25 20.04
N GLU A 891 -26.34 28.88 19.02
CA GLU A 891 -25.65 29.32 17.79
C GLU A 891 -24.41 30.22 18.05
N PRO A 892 -24.48 31.26 18.91
CA PRO A 892 -23.29 32.06 19.23
C PRO A 892 -22.17 31.26 19.91
N GLN A 893 -22.53 30.26 20.72
CA GLN A 893 -21.56 29.39 21.40
C GLN A 893 -20.88 28.45 20.40
N ALA A 894 -21.65 27.90 19.46
CA ALA A 894 -21.09 27.09 18.35
C ALA A 894 -20.17 27.93 17.48
N ALA A 895 -20.58 29.16 17.13
CA ALA A 895 -19.77 30.10 16.35
C ALA A 895 -18.45 30.47 17.03
N GLU A 896 -18.46 30.69 18.35
CA GLU A 896 -17.22 30.98 19.11
C GLU A 896 -16.28 29.74 19.12
N ALA A 897 -16.82 28.56 19.39
CA ALA A 897 -16.04 27.32 19.37
C ALA A 897 -15.46 27.04 17.99
N ALA A 898 -16.26 27.23 16.93
CA ALA A 898 -15.83 27.03 15.55
C ALA A 898 -14.68 27.99 15.18
N ARG A 899 -14.80 29.27 15.49
CA ARG A 899 -13.75 30.27 15.23
C ARG A 899 -12.44 29.89 15.91
N LYS A 900 -12.47 29.45 17.16
CA LYS A 900 -11.28 29.03 17.89
C LYS A 900 -10.59 27.84 17.19
N LEU A 901 -11.35 26.87 16.67
CA LEU A 901 -10.81 25.74 15.93
C LEU A 901 -10.22 26.16 14.58
N ILE A 902 -10.91 27.03 13.84
CA ILE A 902 -10.45 27.55 12.55
C ILE A 902 -9.16 28.36 12.72
N ASP A 903 -9.12 29.27 13.70
CA ASP A 903 -7.94 30.11 13.97
C ASP A 903 -6.75 29.27 14.40
N ALA A 904 -6.95 28.24 15.23
CA ALA A 904 -5.91 27.32 15.63
C ALA A 904 -5.39 26.49 14.43
N ALA A 905 -6.29 25.96 13.60
CA ALA A 905 -5.93 25.20 12.40
C ALA A 905 -5.15 26.05 11.40
N ARG A 906 -5.54 27.31 11.23
CA ARG A 906 -4.85 28.25 10.35
C ARG A 906 -3.44 28.58 10.84
N ALA A 907 -3.28 28.85 12.14
CA ALA A 907 -1.97 29.10 12.75
C ALA A 907 -1.05 27.89 12.61
N GLU A 908 -1.56 26.71 12.88
CA GLU A 908 -0.81 25.44 12.73
C GLU A 908 -0.42 25.18 11.27
N ALA A 909 -1.34 25.42 10.32
CA ALA A 909 -1.06 25.22 8.90
C ALA A 909 0.02 26.19 8.40
N ASP A 910 -0.08 27.48 8.76
CA ASP A 910 0.91 28.48 8.35
C ASP A 910 2.29 28.19 8.95
N GLU A 911 2.36 27.85 10.23
CA GLU A 911 3.61 27.48 10.89
C GLU A 911 4.28 26.27 10.23
N LYS A 912 3.54 25.16 10.08
CA LYS A 912 4.10 23.91 9.56
C LYS A 912 4.48 24.01 8.09
N LEU A 913 3.62 24.59 7.25
CA LEU A 913 3.88 24.71 5.81
C LEU A 913 4.97 25.72 5.51
N SER A 914 5.08 26.81 6.30
CA SER A 914 6.22 27.74 6.20
C SER A 914 7.52 27.08 6.58
N ALA A 915 7.56 26.31 7.66
CA ALA A 915 8.74 25.56 8.08
C ALA A 915 9.16 24.49 7.05
N GLU A 916 8.18 23.81 6.43
CA GLU A 916 8.43 22.86 5.34
C GLU A 916 9.03 23.57 4.11
N LEU A 917 8.52 24.74 3.74
CA LEU A 917 8.99 25.57 2.62
C LEU A 917 10.41 26.09 2.87
N GLU A 918 10.65 26.74 4.01
CA GLU A 918 11.96 27.25 4.41
C GLU A 918 13.03 26.12 4.41
N ARG A 919 12.67 24.95 4.92
CA ARG A 919 13.54 23.79 4.90
C ARG A 919 13.85 23.35 3.46
N LEU A 920 12.85 23.27 2.59
CA LEU A 920 13.03 22.83 1.21
C LEU A 920 13.86 23.85 0.41
N GLU A 921 13.65 25.15 0.63
CA GLU A 921 14.46 26.22 0.04
C GLU A 921 15.94 26.14 0.51
N ALA A 922 16.16 25.95 1.81
CA ALA A 922 17.50 25.78 2.37
C ALA A 922 18.20 24.54 1.78
N LEU A 923 17.47 23.42 1.66
CA LEU A 923 18.00 22.21 1.02
C LEU A 923 18.31 22.45 -0.46
N LYS A 924 17.47 23.15 -1.20
CA LYS A 924 17.70 23.45 -2.62
C LYS A 924 18.95 24.30 -2.83
N ALA A 925 19.24 25.21 -1.93
CA ALA A 925 20.44 26.03 -2.01
C ALA A 925 21.75 25.21 -1.97
N VAL A 926 21.71 24.00 -1.40
CA VAL A 926 22.88 23.13 -1.20
C VAL A 926 22.79 21.79 -1.94
N ASN A 927 21.59 21.34 -2.32
CA ASN A 927 21.34 20.05 -2.99
C ASN A 927 20.61 20.23 -4.32
N PRO A 928 21.26 19.96 -5.45
CA PRO A 928 20.67 20.13 -6.76
C PRO A 928 19.58 19.07 -7.11
N ASN A 929 19.34 18.09 -6.25
CA ASN A 929 18.30 17.06 -6.45
C ASN A 929 16.90 17.55 -6.08
N ILE A 930 16.73 18.80 -5.65
CA ILE A 930 15.43 19.39 -5.35
C ILE A 930 14.92 20.14 -6.56
N ARG A 931 13.82 19.70 -7.10
CA ARG A 931 13.22 20.25 -8.30
C ARG A 931 12.48 21.56 -8.04
N ASP A 932 12.43 22.44 -9.06
CA ASP A 932 11.69 23.71 -8.98
C ASP A 932 10.18 23.51 -8.84
N ASP A 933 9.63 22.49 -9.50
CA ASP A 933 8.21 22.15 -9.42
C ASP A 933 7.78 21.72 -8.01
N GLU A 934 8.66 21.07 -7.26
CA GLU A 934 8.41 20.64 -5.87
C GLU A 934 8.24 21.85 -4.93
N LEU A 935 9.09 22.87 -5.07
CA LEU A 935 8.99 24.12 -4.34
C LEU A 935 7.73 24.91 -4.71
N ALA A 936 7.49 25.08 -6.01
CA ALA A 936 6.32 25.79 -6.50
C ALA A 936 5.00 25.11 -6.05
N ALA A 937 4.96 23.78 -6.07
CA ALA A 937 3.82 23.01 -5.59
C ALA A 937 3.58 23.22 -4.08
N LEU A 938 4.64 23.28 -3.26
CA LEU A 938 4.51 23.49 -1.81
C LEU A 938 4.05 24.93 -1.49
N GLU A 939 4.55 25.92 -2.22
CA GLU A 939 4.15 27.33 -2.07
C GLU A 939 2.67 27.54 -2.48
N SER A 940 2.25 26.94 -3.61
CA SER A 940 0.84 26.95 -4.05
C SER A 940 -0.04 26.25 -3.03
N ASN A 941 0.37 25.06 -2.55
CA ASN A 941 -0.35 24.30 -1.52
C ASN A 941 -0.56 25.13 -0.25
N ARG A 942 0.49 25.80 0.26
CA ARG A 942 0.37 26.67 1.44
C ARG A 942 -0.65 27.79 1.20
N SER A 943 -0.58 28.46 0.06
CA SER A 943 -1.48 29.55 -0.28
C SER A 943 -2.93 29.07 -0.37
N GLU A 944 -3.17 27.96 -1.04
CA GLU A 944 -4.50 27.39 -1.24
C GLU A 944 -5.10 26.80 0.06
N VAL A 945 -4.30 26.15 0.91
CA VAL A 945 -4.71 25.69 2.24
C VAL A 945 -5.16 26.85 3.11
N LEU A 946 -4.38 27.93 3.19
CA LEU A 946 -4.74 29.10 3.97
C LEU A 946 -5.99 29.81 3.42
N ALA A 947 -6.18 29.87 2.12
CA ALA A 947 -7.38 30.38 1.48
C ALA A 947 -8.61 29.51 1.84
N SER A 948 -8.50 28.19 1.72
CA SER A 948 -9.58 27.27 2.07
C SER A 948 -9.97 27.31 3.55
N LEU A 949 -9.01 27.55 4.45
CA LEU A 949 -9.29 27.74 5.88
C LEU A 949 -10.03 29.04 6.18
N ASN A 950 -9.89 30.11 5.35
CA ASN A 950 -10.68 31.33 5.49
C ASN A 950 -12.16 31.10 5.13
N ASP A 951 -12.44 30.14 4.23
CA ASP A 951 -13.79 29.77 3.82
C ASP A 951 -14.42 28.69 4.72
N ALA A 952 -13.70 28.26 5.77
CA ALA A 952 -14.18 27.27 6.72
C ALA A 952 -15.42 27.75 7.45
N GLY A 953 -16.36 26.83 7.66
CA GLY A 953 -17.64 27.10 8.31
C GLY A 953 -18.02 26.02 9.31
N TRP A 954 -19.20 26.20 9.89
CA TRP A 954 -19.81 25.22 10.76
C TRP A 954 -21.27 25.00 10.42
N ARG A 955 -21.75 23.79 10.64
CA ARG A 955 -23.17 23.44 10.47
C ARG A 955 -23.65 22.53 11.60
N LEU A 956 -24.94 22.54 11.85
CA LEU A 956 -25.56 21.58 12.77
C LEU A 956 -25.67 20.23 12.05
N ASP A 957 -24.96 19.22 12.56
CA ASP A 957 -24.91 17.88 12.01
C ASP A 957 -25.93 16.93 12.66
N ALA A 958 -26.13 17.07 13.97
CA ALA A 958 -27.10 16.27 14.69
C ALA A 958 -27.65 17.00 15.92
N LEU A 959 -28.89 16.65 16.30
CA LEU A 959 -29.47 17.15 17.54
C LEU A 959 -30.22 16.03 18.27
N ARG A 960 -30.17 16.07 19.59
CA ARG A 960 -30.94 15.17 20.47
C ARG A 960 -31.68 15.97 21.52
N LEU A 961 -33.00 15.83 21.51
CA LEU A 961 -33.84 16.39 22.56
C LEU A 961 -33.84 15.45 23.77
N ILE A 962 -33.64 15.97 24.95
CA ILE A 962 -33.58 15.20 26.20
C ILE A 962 -34.55 15.79 27.20
N VAL A 963 -35.46 14.94 27.71
CA VAL A 963 -36.44 15.33 28.69
C VAL A 963 -36.23 14.57 29.98
N VAL A 964 -36.20 15.26 31.11
CA VAL A 964 -36.05 14.64 32.43
C VAL A 964 -37.39 14.02 32.88
N SER A 965 -37.32 12.74 33.28
CA SER A 965 -38.42 11.98 33.85
C SER A 965 -38.00 11.32 35.15
N HIS A 966 -38.95 11.12 36.05
CA HIS A 966 -38.77 10.39 37.29
C HIS A 966 -39.35 8.96 37.24
N GLN A 967 -40.03 8.61 36.13
CA GLN A 967 -40.62 7.27 35.91
C GLN A 967 -39.70 6.32 35.20
#